data_503f9e552f1b2f6fa294ecb86ff9592d
#
_entry.id   503f9e552f1b2f6fa294ecb86ff9592d
#
_cell.length_a   1.000
_cell.length_b   1.000
_cell.length_c   1.000
_cell.angle_alpha   90.00
_cell.angle_beta   90.00
_cell.angle_gamma   90.00
#
_symmetry.space_group_name_H-M   'P 1'
#
loop_
_entity.id
_entity.type
_entity.pdbx_description
1 polymer ?
#
loop_
_entity_poly.entity_id
_entity_poly.type
_entity_poly.pdbx_seq_one_letter_code
_entity_poly.pdbx_strand_id
1 'polypeptide(L)'
;MFFLNMIQLNLFINKNIVNFILLLYKLMRCFMRKRLLIVFSVLLFLLCLSVVSATDENTNSSIVAQDYDGNEFYVDLGGDDSNSGQLNSPFNSINKAVEVSKSNDNVVIHLGEGTFEGNGNVMISINKAHLSQGGSITIVGAGADKTIIKGSSAYYAFNIYADSVVTLRDLSIVDCKSVEGGAICNSGTLLVDNCIFRNNFAFNTGGAISSIENGDCKIYNSVFINNSVICNDEYENANGGAVYSLKSDLLVDSCRFVGNFAKGNCLNAISGGAIYVGAYLNNVPSVKNSNFINNYVISTNFRTNWEYAKGGSIYMINCNLFNDSFINSSVTGSNGVGGSYYSEPKYLNSISNILRINSSVNGVLESNIYPADYDGKYSNEVVVYVSVNGNDEKGNGSFNNPYATIANAIAKSVGNVYNLKVYLLDGVYSGAGNTNISLPCSNIQIAGIGSKVIIDGSGSNWFAANERSISGFKYALSNLTLINFKAKSIGYKKENNIGVISNYADLTIDNCIFKNIIGSSISNYDLANLKVISSSFVDSKHLGFYGGVLFNFDANARFYNCIVNNYSSTDIFYSTAVNTENVYLEFFNSTFKNLKSFDSRCKFLGASNTNVTMSYVNYADNDCNFAVAYDKSFMKIDNSVFKNSNWLSGSVNGMIWNVCNSSL
;
A
#
# COMPACT_ATOMS: atom_id res chain seq x y z
N MET A 1 22.06 56.14 -20.44
CA MET A 1 22.77 55.84 -19.17
C MET A 1 21.81 55.68 -17.95
N PHE A 2 20.74 56.45 -17.86
CA PHE A 2 19.76 56.37 -16.77
C PHE A 2 18.91 55.11 -16.81
N PHE A 3 18.54 54.62 -18.01
CA PHE A 3 17.71 53.42 -18.20
C PHE A 3 18.44 52.11 -17.85
N LEU A 4 19.73 52.02 -18.13
CA LEU A 4 20.56 50.86 -17.78
C LEU A 4 20.75 50.72 -16.26
N ASN A 5 20.86 51.86 -15.56
CA ASN A 5 20.98 51.87 -14.10
C ASN A 5 19.67 51.49 -13.38
N MET A 6 18.52 51.81 -13.94
CA MET A 6 17.19 51.38 -13.42
C MET A 6 16.97 49.88 -13.57
N ILE A 7 17.37 49.30 -14.70
CA ILE A 7 17.26 47.85 -14.93
C ILE A 7 18.19 47.06 -13.98
N GLN A 8 19.43 47.55 -13.79
CA GLN A 8 20.37 46.94 -12.83
C GLN A 8 19.89 47.06 -11.39
N LEU A 9 19.27 48.18 -11.01
CA LEU A 9 18.71 48.39 -9.67
C LEU A 9 17.49 47.47 -9.42
N ASN A 10 16.60 47.27 -10.40
CA ASN A 10 15.48 46.35 -10.29
C ASN A 10 15.92 44.88 -10.23
N LEU A 11 16.92 44.49 -11.00
CA LEU A 11 17.51 43.15 -10.93
C LEU A 11 18.21 42.89 -9.58
N PHE A 12 18.87 43.93 -9.01
CA PHE A 12 19.53 43.83 -7.71
C PHE A 12 18.54 43.75 -6.54
N ILE A 13 17.44 44.51 -6.60
CA ILE A 13 16.36 44.48 -5.62
C ILE A 13 15.64 43.12 -5.68
N ASN A 14 15.30 42.61 -6.85
CA ASN A 14 14.67 41.31 -7.00
C ASN A 14 15.55 40.15 -6.50
N LYS A 15 16.85 40.18 -6.78
CA LYS A 15 17.79 39.15 -6.32
C LYS A 15 17.95 39.14 -4.78
N ASN A 16 17.93 40.30 -4.16
CA ASN A 16 18.04 40.43 -2.71
C ASN A 16 16.72 40.00 -2.00
N ILE A 17 15.57 40.30 -2.59
CA ILE A 17 14.26 39.85 -2.09
C ILE A 17 14.15 38.32 -2.17
N VAL A 18 14.54 37.70 -3.28
CA VAL A 18 14.54 36.25 -3.44
C VAL A 18 15.48 35.56 -2.45
N ASN A 19 16.68 36.14 -2.24
CA ASN A 19 17.62 35.59 -1.25
C ASN A 19 17.14 35.76 0.19
N PHE A 20 16.47 36.86 0.50
CA PHE A 20 15.83 37.05 1.82
C PHE A 20 14.67 36.11 2.07
N ILE A 21 13.83 35.86 1.07
CA ILE A 21 12.73 34.89 1.14
C ILE A 21 13.27 33.46 1.31
N LEU A 22 14.31 33.08 0.58
CA LEU A 22 15.00 31.81 0.72
C LEU A 22 15.63 31.59 2.11
N LEU A 23 16.21 32.67 2.67
CA LEU A 23 16.77 32.64 4.03
C LEU A 23 15.69 32.52 5.09
N LEU A 24 14.56 33.24 4.97
CA LEU A 24 13.39 33.11 5.81
C LEU A 24 12.77 31.70 5.72
N TYR A 25 12.65 31.13 4.52
CA TYR A 25 12.16 29.77 4.31
C TYR A 25 13.07 28.73 4.98
N LYS A 26 14.38 28.86 4.87
CA LYS A 26 15.35 27.99 5.54
C LYS A 26 15.31 28.11 7.08
N LEU A 27 15.17 29.30 7.62
CA LEU A 27 15.04 29.53 9.06
C LEU A 27 13.72 28.97 9.62
N MET A 28 12.63 29.09 8.87
CA MET A 28 11.32 28.59 9.27
C MET A 28 11.20 27.05 9.20
N ARG A 29 11.89 26.40 8.29
CA ARG A 29 11.96 24.93 8.20
C ARG A 29 12.56 24.28 9.46
N CYS A 30 13.40 25.03 10.19
CA CYS A 30 13.99 24.59 11.47
C CYS A 30 13.05 24.68 12.67
N PHE A 31 12.00 25.52 12.64
CA PHE A 31 11.27 25.91 13.85
C PHE A 31 9.77 25.61 13.89
N MET A 32 9.10 25.13 12.80
CA MET A 32 7.64 25.06 12.81
C MET A 32 7.02 23.72 12.34
N ARG A 33 5.98 23.27 13.05
CA ARG A 33 5.15 22.10 12.73
C ARG A 33 4.31 22.33 11.44
N LYS A 34 4.15 21.29 10.63
CA LYS A 34 3.54 21.27 9.27
C LYS A 34 2.27 22.13 9.04
N ARG A 35 1.42 22.31 10.02
CA ARG A 35 0.16 23.08 9.85
C ARG A 35 0.36 24.60 9.73
N LEU A 36 1.44 25.15 10.25
CA LEU A 36 1.73 26.57 10.14
C LEU A 36 2.45 26.92 8.81
N LEU A 37 3.15 25.95 8.22
CA LEU A 37 3.80 26.14 6.92
C LEU A 37 2.81 26.36 5.77
N ILE A 38 1.68 25.64 5.80
CA ILE A 38 0.62 25.76 4.78
C ILE A 38 -0.06 27.13 4.86
N VAL A 39 -0.37 27.61 6.06
CA VAL A 39 -0.99 28.93 6.24
C VAL A 39 -0.04 30.04 5.77
N PHE A 40 1.27 29.87 5.98
CA PHE A 40 2.25 30.88 5.60
C PHE A 40 2.56 30.88 4.09
N SER A 41 2.52 29.71 3.45
CA SER A 41 2.67 29.63 1.98
C SER A 41 1.47 30.25 1.26
N VAL A 42 0.25 30.07 1.79
CA VAL A 42 -0.96 30.72 1.28
C VAL A 42 -0.91 32.23 1.52
N LEU A 43 -0.41 32.71 2.67
CA LEU A 43 -0.26 34.14 2.95
C LEU A 43 0.82 34.77 2.07
N LEU A 44 1.93 34.07 1.81
CA LEU A 44 2.99 34.54 0.91
C LEU A 44 2.50 34.60 -0.55
N PHE A 45 1.69 33.64 -0.96
CA PHE A 45 1.03 33.63 -2.28
C PHE A 45 0.04 34.78 -2.45
N LEU A 46 -0.75 35.09 -1.40
CA LEU A 46 -1.66 36.23 -1.38
C LEU A 46 -0.90 37.59 -1.35
N LEU A 47 0.26 37.68 -0.70
CA LEU A 47 1.12 38.85 -0.70
C LEU A 47 1.81 39.06 -2.07
N CYS A 48 2.17 38.00 -2.79
CA CYS A 48 2.68 38.11 -4.16
C CYS A 48 1.59 38.60 -5.14
N LEU A 49 0.33 38.25 -4.91
CA LEU A 49 -0.81 38.75 -5.71
C LEU A 49 -1.12 40.25 -5.47
N SER A 50 -0.79 40.79 -4.30
CA SER A 50 -1.04 42.21 -3.97
C SER A 50 0.04 43.18 -4.50
N VAL A 51 1.19 42.67 -4.96
CA VAL A 51 2.27 43.50 -5.54
C VAL A 51 2.14 43.72 -7.06
N VAL A 52 1.19 42.97 -7.70
CA VAL A 52 0.97 43.10 -9.16
C VAL A 52 -0.10 44.15 -9.51
N SER A 53 -0.74 44.79 -8.53
CA SER A 53 -1.85 45.73 -8.76
C SER A 53 -1.51 47.19 -8.46
N ALA A 54 -0.36 47.71 -8.90
CA ALA A 54 -0.13 49.16 -8.85
C ALA A 54 0.91 49.62 -9.89
N THR A 55 0.54 49.66 -11.15
CA THR A 55 1.02 50.64 -12.10
C THR A 55 -0.03 50.86 -13.18
N ASP A 56 -1.01 51.72 -12.85
CA ASP A 56 -1.76 52.43 -13.88
C ASP A 56 -0.88 53.54 -14.47
N GLU A 57 -0.48 53.38 -15.70
CA GLU A 57 -0.17 54.53 -16.57
C GLU A 57 -0.91 54.35 -17.85
N ASN A 58 -1.90 55.23 -18.06
CA ASN A 58 -2.64 55.47 -19.28
C ASN A 58 -1.70 55.62 -20.47
N THR A 59 -1.65 54.59 -21.30
CA THR A 59 -1.41 54.80 -22.74
C THR A 59 -2.57 54.14 -23.48
N ASN A 60 -3.44 54.99 -24.03
CA ASN A 60 -4.38 54.62 -25.04
C ASN A 60 -3.63 54.05 -26.26
N SER A 61 -3.32 52.77 -26.23
CA SER A 61 -3.21 51.95 -27.43
C SER A 61 -4.48 51.14 -27.53
N SER A 62 -5.32 51.48 -28.47
CA SER A 62 -6.41 50.65 -28.90
C SER A 62 -5.83 49.30 -29.31
N ILE A 63 -5.89 48.33 -28.40
CA ILE A 63 -5.74 46.91 -28.76
C ILE A 63 -6.92 46.64 -29.65
N VAL A 64 -6.71 46.66 -30.96
CA VAL A 64 -7.63 46.08 -31.94
C VAL A 64 -7.72 44.63 -31.52
N ALA A 65 -8.89 44.21 -31.00
CA ALA A 65 -9.19 42.80 -30.80
C ALA A 65 -9.06 42.16 -32.19
N GLN A 66 -7.99 41.39 -32.37
CA GLN A 66 -7.80 40.64 -33.59
C GLN A 66 -8.81 39.48 -33.51
N ASP A 67 -9.89 39.55 -34.31
CA ASP A 67 -10.83 38.44 -34.44
C ASP A 67 -10.09 37.27 -35.09
N TYR A 68 -9.82 36.24 -34.31
CA TYR A 68 -9.28 34.98 -34.81
C TYR A 68 -10.45 34.18 -35.38
N ASP A 69 -10.56 34.21 -36.70
CA ASP A 69 -11.62 33.50 -37.43
C ASP A 69 -11.20 32.05 -37.69
N GLY A 70 -11.85 31.11 -37.01
CA GLY A 70 -11.67 29.69 -37.21
C GLY A 70 -11.30 28.89 -35.92
N ASN A 71 -11.51 27.59 -35.98
CA ASN A 71 -11.23 26.65 -34.90
C ASN A 71 -9.85 25.96 -35.10
N GLU A 72 -9.04 26.38 -36.07
CA GLU A 72 -7.71 25.80 -36.33
C GLU A 72 -6.63 26.87 -36.21
N PHE A 73 -5.64 26.57 -35.39
CA PHE A 73 -4.45 27.40 -35.20
C PHE A 73 -3.16 26.62 -35.52
N TYR A 74 -2.20 27.34 -36.03
CA TYR A 74 -0.89 26.78 -36.41
C TYR A 74 0.22 27.43 -35.58
N VAL A 75 1.13 26.59 -35.06
CA VAL A 75 2.29 27.00 -34.30
C VAL A 75 3.54 26.44 -34.98
N ASP A 76 4.49 27.29 -35.28
CA ASP A 76 5.73 26.91 -35.95
C ASP A 76 6.90 27.62 -35.29
N LEU A 77 8.08 27.01 -35.25
CA LEU A 77 9.29 27.61 -34.66
C LEU A 77 9.74 28.90 -35.36
N GLY A 78 9.38 29.07 -36.62
CA GLY A 78 9.60 30.30 -37.40
C GLY A 78 8.43 31.31 -37.34
N GLY A 79 7.42 31.03 -36.51
CA GLY A 79 6.26 31.89 -36.33
C GLY A 79 6.51 33.10 -35.45
N ASP A 80 5.47 33.90 -35.23
CA ASP A 80 5.48 35.08 -34.36
C ASP A 80 4.13 35.16 -33.61
N ASP A 81 4.13 35.39 -32.32
CA ASP A 81 2.94 35.48 -31.49
C ASP A 81 2.07 36.71 -31.77
N SER A 82 2.56 37.64 -32.55
CA SER A 82 1.78 38.77 -33.15
C SER A 82 1.01 38.39 -34.42
N ASN A 83 1.27 37.22 -34.99
CA ASN A 83 0.60 36.68 -36.16
C ASN A 83 -0.88 36.31 -35.89
N SER A 84 -1.59 35.94 -36.98
CA SER A 84 -3.00 35.53 -36.88
C SER A 84 -3.23 34.07 -36.45
N GLY A 85 -2.16 33.26 -36.37
CA GLY A 85 -2.28 31.83 -36.09
C GLY A 85 -2.76 30.97 -37.26
N GLN A 86 -2.90 31.54 -38.45
CA GLN A 86 -3.28 30.82 -39.67
C GLN A 86 -2.07 30.09 -40.27
N LEU A 87 -2.28 29.09 -41.13
CA LEU A 87 -1.23 28.26 -41.73
C LEU A 87 -0.07 29.07 -42.33
N ASN A 88 -0.37 30.19 -43.01
CA ASN A 88 0.63 31.07 -43.64
C ASN A 88 1.17 32.17 -42.70
N SER A 89 0.68 32.23 -41.48
CA SER A 89 1.04 33.24 -40.47
C SER A 89 0.93 32.61 -39.07
N PRO A 90 1.73 31.58 -38.77
CA PRO A 90 1.64 30.80 -37.55
C PRO A 90 2.09 31.56 -36.31
N PHE A 91 1.64 31.16 -35.14
CA PHE A 91 2.18 31.58 -33.86
C PHE A 91 3.57 30.94 -33.63
N ASN A 92 4.36 31.53 -32.76
CA ASN A 92 5.63 30.96 -32.32
C ASN A 92 5.45 30.05 -31.07
N SER A 93 4.44 30.29 -30.24
CA SER A 93 4.27 29.56 -29.00
C SER A 93 2.91 28.83 -28.90
N ILE A 94 2.96 27.67 -28.27
CA ILE A 94 1.78 26.86 -27.96
C ILE A 94 0.83 27.62 -27.02
N ASN A 95 1.40 28.34 -26.03
CA ASN A 95 0.62 29.10 -25.07
C ASN A 95 -0.24 30.18 -25.76
N LYS A 96 0.31 30.86 -26.76
CA LYS A 96 -0.43 31.86 -27.53
C LYS A 96 -1.65 31.24 -28.23
N ALA A 97 -1.46 30.08 -28.86
CA ALA A 97 -2.58 29.35 -29.50
C ALA A 97 -3.63 28.93 -28.47
N VAL A 98 -3.26 28.45 -27.30
CA VAL A 98 -4.18 28.13 -26.21
C VAL A 98 -4.90 29.37 -25.69
N GLU A 99 -4.23 30.50 -25.55
CA GLU A 99 -4.82 31.75 -25.07
C GLU A 99 -5.91 32.28 -26.02
N VAL A 100 -5.70 32.19 -27.33
CA VAL A 100 -6.64 32.68 -28.32
C VAL A 100 -7.81 31.72 -28.57
N SER A 101 -7.74 30.48 -28.08
CA SER A 101 -8.77 29.46 -28.17
C SER A 101 -10.05 29.75 -27.37
N LYS A 102 -10.03 30.77 -26.51
CA LYS A 102 -11.05 31.06 -25.47
C LYS A 102 -12.48 31.23 -25.98
N SER A 103 -12.66 31.60 -27.24
CA SER A 103 -13.97 31.92 -27.82
C SER A 103 -14.50 30.81 -28.73
N ASN A 104 -13.71 29.76 -28.97
CA ASN A 104 -13.99 28.80 -30.02
C ASN A 104 -14.32 27.41 -29.44
N ASP A 105 -15.25 26.72 -30.10
CA ASP A 105 -15.60 25.34 -29.82
C ASP A 105 -14.65 24.38 -30.53
N ASN A 106 -14.16 23.33 -29.84
CA ASN A 106 -13.39 22.24 -30.45
C ASN A 106 -12.19 22.71 -31.28
N VAL A 107 -11.30 23.45 -30.65
CA VAL A 107 -10.11 24.02 -31.30
C VAL A 107 -9.09 22.94 -31.61
N VAL A 108 -8.45 23.02 -32.79
CA VAL A 108 -7.30 22.22 -33.19
C VAL A 108 -6.08 23.13 -33.32
N ILE A 109 -5.02 22.79 -32.60
CA ILE A 109 -3.73 23.46 -32.63
C ILE A 109 -2.73 22.54 -33.34
N HIS A 110 -2.29 22.93 -34.52
CA HIS A 110 -1.29 22.19 -35.31
C HIS A 110 0.10 22.68 -34.98
N LEU A 111 0.96 21.80 -34.53
CA LEU A 111 2.37 22.08 -34.27
C LEU A 111 3.24 21.62 -35.44
N GLY A 112 4.07 22.48 -35.96
CA GLY A 112 5.08 22.17 -36.99
C GLY A 112 6.11 21.14 -36.54
N GLU A 113 7.02 20.78 -37.46
CA GLU A 113 8.17 19.95 -37.14
C GLU A 113 9.21 20.73 -36.31
N GLY A 114 9.83 20.06 -35.33
CA GLY A 114 10.94 20.60 -34.54
C GLY A 114 10.74 20.48 -33.04
N THR A 115 11.60 21.18 -32.28
CA THR A 115 11.61 21.11 -30.82
C THR A 115 11.06 22.40 -30.22
N PHE A 116 9.91 22.31 -29.62
CA PHE A 116 9.23 23.37 -28.88
C PHE A 116 9.71 23.33 -27.42
N GLU A 117 10.52 24.31 -27.03
CA GLU A 117 11.08 24.41 -25.67
C GLU A 117 11.06 25.86 -25.15
N GLY A 118 11.24 26.06 -23.86
CA GLY A 118 11.30 27.38 -23.23
C GLY A 118 9.94 28.05 -23.06
N ASN A 119 9.99 29.36 -22.82
CA ASN A 119 8.82 30.15 -22.47
C ASN A 119 7.76 30.14 -23.59
N GLY A 120 6.51 29.88 -23.21
CA GLY A 120 5.39 29.77 -24.14
C GLY A 120 5.19 28.38 -24.75
N ASN A 121 6.16 27.46 -24.63
CA ASN A 121 6.07 26.10 -25.19
C ASN A 121 6.08 25.01 -24.12
N VAL A 122 6.30 25.37 -22.86
CA VAL A 122 6.17 24.54 -21.67
C VAL A 122 5.48 25.29 -20.54
N MET A 123 5.10 24.63 -19.47
CA MET A 123 4.29 25.15 -18.36
C MET A 123 2.92 25.70 -18.81
N ILE A 124 2.33 25.03 -19.78
CA ILE A 124 1.06 25.45 -20.37
C ILE A 124 -0.07 24.99 -19.45
N SER A 125 -0.87 25.94 -19.00
CA SER A 125 -2.04 25.69 -18.17
C SER A 125 -3.31 25.76 -19.00
N ILE A 126 -4.06 24.66 -19.08
CA ILE A 126 -5.34 24.59 -19.77
C ILE A 126 -6.46 24.44 -18.74
N ASN A 127 -7.31 25.44 -18.64
CA ASN A 127 -8.43 25.48 -17.73
C ASN A 127 -9.71 25.86 -18.46
N LYS A 128 -10.84 25.78 -17.78
CA LYS A 128 -12.17 26.10 -18.33
C LYS A 128 -12.27 27.49 -18.98
N ALA A 129 -11.44 28.46 -18.61
CA ALA A 129 -11.44 29.78 -19.22
C ALA A 129 -10.82 29.79 -20.63
N HIS A 130 -10.15 28.73 -21.04
CA HIS A 130 -9.60 28.52 -22.38
C HIS A 130 -10.54 27.72 -23.29
N LEU A 131 -11.73 27.37 -22.80
CA LEU A 131 -12.71 26.56 -23.52
C LEU A 131 -14.05 27.28 -23.53
N SER A 132 -14.78 27.19 -24.62
CA SER A 132 -16.23 27.47 -24.64
C SER A 132 -16.97 26.41 -23.80
N GLN A 133 -18.23 26.63 -23.49
CA GLN A 133 -19.03 25.69 -22.73
C GLN A 133 -19.17 24.36 -23.49
N GLY A 134 -18.45 23.31 -23.02
CA GLY A 134 -18.43 22.00 -23.68
C GLY A 134 -17.38 21.86 -24.79
N GLY A 135 -16.53 22.85 -25.00
CA GLY A 135 -15.48 22.84 -26.01
C GLY A 135 -14.27 21.98 -25.61
N SER A 136 -13.39 21.72 -26.58
CA SER A 136 -12.16 20.94 -26.40
C SER A 136 -10.98 21.57 -27.14
N ILE A 137 -9.76 21.28 -26.65
CA ILE A 137 -8.52 21.61 -27.36
C ILE A 137 -7.84 20.31 -27.79
N THR A 138 -7.58 20.22 -29.11
CA THR A 138 -6.75 19.14 -29.67
C THR A 138 -5.40 19.73 -30.12
N ILE A 139 -4.31 19.24 -29.59
CA ILE A 139 -2.94 19.62 -29.99
C ILE A 139 -2.36 18.47 -30.82
N VAL A 140 -2.04 18.74 -32.07
CA VAL A 140 -1.59 17.75 -33.05
C VAL A 140 -0.19 18.10 -33.55
N GLY A 141 0.76 17.21 -33.39
CA GLY A 141 2.09 17.33 -33.98
C GLY A 141 2.14 16.86 -35.46
N ALA A 142 3.20 17.16 -36.14
CA ALA A 142 3.51 16.66 -37.49
C ALA A 142 3.95 15.18 -37.51
N GLY A 143 4.05 14.55 -36.36
CA GLY A 143 4.45 13.17 -36.12
C GLY A 143 5.18 13.03 -34.79
N ALA A 144 5.02 11.90 -34.13
CA ALA A 144 5.62 11.68 -32.79
C ALA A 144 7.18 11.68 -32.83
N ASP A 145 7.77 11.45 -33.97
CA ASP A 145 9.22 11.52 -34.20
C ASP A 145 9.69 12.92 -34.69
N LYS A 146 8.76 13.80 -35.06
CA LYS A 146 9.04 15.08 -35.70
C LYS A 146 8.71 16.29 -34.83
N THR A 147 7.63 16.26 -34.07
CA THR A 147 7.22 17.34 -33.16
C THR A 147 7.56 16.96 -31.73
N ILE A 148 8.42 17.75 -31.10
CA ILE A 148 8.95 17.47 -29.76
C ILE A 148 8.66 18.65 -28.84
N ILE A 149 7.91 18.44 -27.75
CA ILE A 149 7.80 19.39 -26.65
C ILE A 149 8.79 19.00 -25.59
N LYS A 150 9.74 19.91 -25.24
CA LYS A 150 10.87 19.61 -24.38
C LYS A 150 10.90 20.47 -23.13
N GLY A 151 10.84 19.83 -21.95
CA GLY A 151 10.87 20.50 -20.65
C GLY A 151 12.28 20.88 -20.16
N SER A 152 13.33 20.48 -20.86
CA SER A 152 14.74 20.78 -20.54
C SER A 152 15.14 20.43 -19.11
N SER A 153 14.56 19.36 -18.55
CA SER A 153 14.74 18.86 -17.19
C SER A 153 14.43 19.88 -16.07
N ALA A 154 13.61 20.88 -16.38
CA ALA A 154 13.25 21.95 -15.44
C ALA A 154 11.75 22.20 -15.33
N TYR A 155 10.97 21.92 -16.38
CA TYR A 155 9.58 22.33 -16.50
C TYR A 155 8.69 21.17 -16.96
N TYR A 156 7.40 21.15 -16.51
CA TYR A 156 6.37 20.31 -17.09
C TYR A 156 5.90 20.88 -18.45
N ALA A 157 5.22 20.05 -19.24
CA ALA A 157 4.61 20.53 -20.48
C ALA A 157 3.21 21.11 -20.24
N PHE A 158 2.29 20.32 -19.65
CA PHE A 158 0.90 20.72 -19.47
C PHE A 158 0.38 20.51 -18.05
N ASN A 159 -0.45 21.45 -17.59
CA ASN A 159 -1.32 21.32 -16.44
C ASN A 159 -2.77 21.48 -16.90
N ILE A 160 -3.54 20.38 -16.84
CA ILE A 160 -4.93 20.30 -17.32
C ILE A 160 -5.84 20.31 -16.11
N TYR A 161 -6.60 21.38 -15.97
CA TYR A 161 -7.50 21.57 -14.83
C TYR A 161 -8.86 20.90 -15.04
N ALA A 162 -9.62 20.75 -13.97
CA ALA A 162 -10.96 20.22 -13.98
C ALA A 162 -11.87 20.92 -15.02
N ASP A 163 -12.83 20.17 -15.55
CA ASP A 163 -13.76 20.62 -16.61
C ASP A 163 -13.09 20.98 -17.95
N SER A 164 -11.81 20.68 -18.14
CA SER A 164 -11.12 20.85 -19.41
C SER A 164 -11.07 19.54 -20.20
N VAL A 165 -11.20 19.63 -21.52
CA VAL A 165 -11.10 18.49 -22.44
C VAL A 165 -9.93 18.71 -23.39
N VAL A 166 -8.90 17.88 -23.27
CA VAL A 166 -7.66 18.01 -24.05
C VAL A 166 -7.33 16.71 -24.76
N THR A 167 -7.00 16.81 -26.04
CA THR A 167 -6.44 15.70 -26.82
C THR A 167 -5.02 16.05 -27.26
N LEU A 168 -4.07 15.14 -27.04
CA LEU A 168 -2.70 15.22 -27.55
C LEU A 168 -2.48 14.09 -28.55
N ARG A 169 -2.02 14.43 -29.75
CA ARG A 169 -1.82 13.44 -30.81
C ARG A 169 -0.55 13.71 -31.64
N ASP A 170 0.09 12.64 -32.09
CA ASP A 170 1.18 12.67 -33.07
C ASP A 170 2.39 13.56 -32.63
N LEU A 171 2.77 13.53 -31.36
CA LEU A 171 3.88 14.34 -30.84
C LEU A 171 4.67 13.60 -29.71
N SER A 172 5.86 14.13 -29.42
CA SER A 172 6.68 13.67 -28.29
C SER A 172 6.71 14.72 -27.17
N ILE A 173 6.70 14.26 -25.90
CA ILE A 173 6.95 15.11 -24.73
C ILE A 173 8.13 14.52 -23.96
N VAL A 174 9.21 15.28 -23.88
CA VAL A 174 10.50 14.76 -23.42
C VAL A 174 11.18 15.66 -22.39
N ASP A 175 11.99 15.03 -21.53
CA ASP A 175 12.86 15.69 -20.57
C ASP A 175 12.12 16.71 -19.68
N CYS A 176 10.87 16.44 -19.35
CA CYS A 176 10.08 17.27 -18.47
C CYS A 176 10.30 16.90 -17.00
N LYS A 177 10.02 17.87 -16.10
CA LYS A 177 10.21 17.68 -14.67
C LYS A 177 9.19 18.44 -13.84
N SER A 178 8.61 17.74 -12.84
CA SER A 178 7.64 18.31 -11.90
C SER A 178 7.68 17.61 -10.55
N VAL A 179 6.88 18.07 -9.61
CA VAL A 179 6.61 17.32 -8.35
C VAL A 179 5.68 16.16 -8.64
N GLU A 180 4.60 16.39 -9.39
CA GLU A 180 3.61 15.42 -9.83
C GLU A 180 3.41 15.57 -11.34
N GLY A 181 3.27 14.44 -12.05
CA GLY A 181 3.13 14.46 -13.49
C GLY A 181 4.29 15.14 -14.19
N GLY A 182 5.45 14.48 -14.28
CA GLY A 182 6.66 15.09 -14.81
C GLY A 182 6.46 15.84 -16.12
N ALA A 183 5.61 15.32 -17.02
CA ALA A 183 5.19 15.99 -18.24
C ALA A 183 3.79 16.61 -18.13
N ILE A 184 2.81 15.87 -17.56
CA ILE A 184 1.41 16.29 -17.51
C ILE A 184 0.82 16.02 -16.13
N CYS A 185 0.23 17.05 -15.52
CA CYS A 185 -0.70 16.92 -14.40
C CYS A 185 -2.12 17.08 -14.94
N ASN A 186 -2.99 16.07 -14.73
CA ASN A 186 -4.36 16.04 -15.26
C ASN A 186 -5.39 15.91 -14.15
N SER A 187 -6.30 16.86 -14.07
CA SER A 187 -7.55 16.82 -13.30
C SER A 187 -8.80 16.96 -14.19
N GLY A 188 -8.63 17.03 -15.51
CA GLY A 188 -9.67 17.13 -16.51
C GLY A 188 -9.83 15.84 -17.32
N THR A 189 -10.34 15.95 -18.53
CA THR A 189 -10.39 14.85 -19.50
C THR A 189 -9.19 14.96 -20.44
N LEU A 190 -8.31 13.96 -20.41
CA LEU A 190 -7.14 13.85 -21.25
C LEU A 190 -7.23 12.62 -22.16
N LEU A 191 -7.11 12.83 -23.46
CA LEU A 191 -6.89 11.78 -24.44
C LEU A 191 -5.50 11.93 -25.05
N VAL A 192 -4.73 10.84 -25.07
CA VAL A 192 -3.40 10.74 -25.64
C VAL A 192 -3.41 9.66 -26.72
N ASP A 193 -3.01 9.99 -27.94
CA ASP A 193 -2.97 9.04 -29.03
C ASP A 193 -1.70 9.22 -29.88
N ASN A 194 -1.00 8.11 -30.18
CA ASN A 194 0.22 8.08 -30.98
C ASN A 194 1.29 9.09 -30.48
N CYS A 195 1.51 9.15 -29.15
CA CYS A 195 2.49 10.04 -28.54
C CYS A 195 3.67 9.27 -27.92
N ILE A 196 4.82 9.96 -27.79
CA ILE A 196 6.01 9.43 -27.12
C ILE A 196 6.31 10.29 -25.88
N PHE A 197 6.35 9.66 -24.71
CA PHE A 197 6.80 10.26 -23.46
C PHE A 197 8.15 9.68 -23.07
N ARG A 198 9.21 10.50 -23.05
CA ARG A 198 10.56 10.01 -22.81
C ARG A 198 11.33 10.83 -21.79
N ASN A 199 11.99 10.14 -20.83
CA ASN A 199 12.86 10.74 -19.83
C ASN A 199 12.17 11.80 -18.95
N ASN A 200 10.85 11.72 -18.78
CA ASN A 200 10.14 12.63 -17.90
C ASN A 200 10.29 12.16 -16.45
N PHE A 201 10.36 13.11 -15.53
CA PHE A 201 10.70 12.88 -14.14
C PHE A 201 9.72 13.57 -13.18
N ALA A 202 9.26 12.84 -12.18
CA ALA A 202 8.52 13.42 -11.06
C ALA A 202 9.18 13.07 -9.71
N PHE A 203 8.96 13.92 -8.71
CA PHE A 203 9.45 13.63 -7.36
C PHE A 203 8.51 12.74 -6.55
N ASN A 204 7.20 12.73 -6.88
CA ASN A 204 6.17 12.09 -6.08
C ASN A 204 5.35 11.06 -6.86
N THR A 205 4.69 11.47 -7.95
CA THR A 205 3.75 10.61 -8.69
C THR A 205 3.79 10.88 -10.20
N GLY A 206 3.66 9.81 -11.00
CA GLY A 206 3.53 9.89 -12.46
C GLY A 206 4.71 10.53 -13.16
N GLY A 207 5.78 9.79 -13.42
CA GLY A 207 6.99 10.34 -14.06
C GLY A 207 6.71 11.04 -15.39
N ALA A 208 5.69 10.60 -16.14
CA ALA A 208 5.17 11.31 -17.30
C ALA A 208 3.80 11.94 -17.01
N ILE A 209 2.80 11.16 -16.62
CA ILE A 209 1.42 11.62 -16.44
C ILE A 209 0.95 11.31 -15.02
N SER A 210 0.43 12.31 -14.31
CA SER A 210 -0.32 12.14 -13.07
C SER A 210 -1.77 12.57 -13.30
N SER A 211 -2.73 11.62 -13.23
CA SER A 211 -4.16 11.87 -13.37
C SER A 211 -4.84 11.67 -12.02
N ILE A 212 -5.44 12.74 -11.50
CA ILE A 212 -5.96 12.83 -10.13
C ILE A 212 -7.33 13.52 -10.08
N GLU A 213 -8.04 13.33 -8.98
CA GLU A 213 -9.20 14.14 -8.56
C GLU A 213 -10.27 14.35 -9.64
N ASN A 214 -10.92 13.26 -10.09
CA ASN A 214 -11.93 13.23 -11.14
C ASN A 214 -11.40 13.37 -12.59
N GLY A 215 -10.09 13.29 -12.77
CA GLY A 215 -9.52 13.22 -14.12
C GLY A 215 -10.01 11.99 -14.88
N ASP A 216 -10.21 12.13 -16.18
CA ASP A 216 -10.39 11.00 -17.12
C ASP A 216 -9.15 10.94 -18.01
N CYS A 217 -8.47 9.80 -18.07
CA CYS A 217 -7.23 9.66 -18.83
C CYS A 217 -7.31 8.43 -19.75
N LYS A 218 -7.32 8.68 -21.05
CA LYS A 218 -7.33 7.65 -22.08
C LYS A 218 -6.06 7.73 -22.91
N ILE A 219 -5.33 6.64 -22.98
CA ILE A 219 -4.02 6.55 -23.65
C ILE A 219 -4.06 5.44 -24.67
N TYR A 220 -3.84 5.78 -25.93
CA TYR A 220 -3.83 4.85 -27.04
C TYR A 220 -2.51 4.91 -27.81
N ASN A 221 -2.07 3.80 -28.41
CA ASN A 221 -1.00 3.71 -29.39
C ASN A 221 0.30 4.43 -29.00
N SER A 222 0.54 4.64 -27.71
CA SER A 222 1.57 5.55 -27.21
C SER A 222 2.74 4.80 -26.56
N VAL A 223 3.90 5.45 -26.51
CA VAL A 223 5.13 4.87 -26.01
C VAL A 223 5.70 5.67 -24.83
N PHE A 224 5.99 5.00 -23.72
CA PHE A 224 6.56 5.58 -22.52
C PHE A 224 7.95 4.99 -22.28
N ILE A 225 9.00 5.81 -22.35
CA ILE A 225 10.39 5.35 -22.30
C ILE A 225 11.15 6.07 -21.17
N ASN A 226 11.74 5.31 -20.25
CA ASN A 226 12.61 5.81 -19.19
C ASN A 226 12.00 6.96 -18.37
N ASN A 227 10.67 7.00 -18.23
CA ASN A 227 10.05 7.95 -17.30
C ASN A 227 10.23 7.45 -15.88
N SER A 228 10.32 8.36 -14.91
CA SER A 228 10.69 7.94 -13.56
C SER A 228 10.11 8.81 -12.47
N VAL A 229 9.87 8.14 -11.33
CA VAL A 229 9.60 8.79 -10.05
C VAL A 229 10.71 8.44 -9.09
N ILE A 230 11.34 9.44 -8.47
CA ILE A 230 12.35 9.21 -7.45
C ILE A 230 12.03 10.04 -6.21
N CYS A 231 11.68 9.35 -5.12
CA CYS A 231 11.44 9.93 -3.82
C CYS A 231 12.75 9.98 -3.02
N ASN A 232 13.10 11.15 -2.52
CA ASN A 232 14.26 11.36 -1.66
C ASN A 232 13.88 11.71 -0.20
N ASP A 233 12.59 11.96 0.07
CA ASP A 233 12.07 12.27 1.39
C ASP A 233 11.27 11.06 1.92
N GLU A 234 11.50 10.67 3.18
CA GLU A 234 10.84 9.52 3.78
C GLU A 234 9.30 9.65 3.88
N TYR A 235 8.76 10.86 3.80
CA TYR A 235 7.31 11.13 3.91
C TYR A 235 6.59 11.32 2.57
N GLU A 236 7.31 11.28 1.46
CA GLU A 236 6.75 11.37 0.12
C GLU A 236 6.40 10.00 -0.45
N ASN A 237 5.91 9.94 -1.68
CA ASN A 237 5.59 8.71 -2.39
C ASN A 237 6.51 8.56 -3.60
N ALA A 238 6.60 7.35 -4.16
CA ALA A 238 7.18 7.12 -5.46
C ALA A 238 6.31 6.12 -6.21
N ASN A 239 5.29 6.63 -6.90
CA ASN A 239 4.26 5.80 -7.51
C ASN A 239 4.05 6.13 -8.99
N GLY A 240 3.98 5.07 -9.84
CA GLY A 240 3.75 5.19 -11.26
C GLY A 240 4.92 5.84 -12.00
N GLY A 241 5.99 5.07 -12.27
CA GLY A 241 7.18 5.59 -12.95
C GLY A 241 6.89 6.29 -14.28
N ALA A 242 5.82 5.91 -14.99
CA ALA A 242 5.31 6.63 -16.15
C ALA A 242 3.95 7.25 -15.87
N VAL A 243 2.96 6.48 -15.45
CA VAL A 243 1.57 6.94 -15.27
C VAL A 243 1.10 6.66 -13.84
N TYR A 244 0.51 7.67 -13.23
CA TYR A 244 -0.18 7.59 -11.96
C TYR A 244 -1.65 7.96 -12.14
N SER A 245 -2.56 7.12 -11.63
CA SER A 245 -4.00 7.36 -11.64
C SER A 245 -4.57 7.13 -10.25
N LEU A 246 -5.10 8.17 -9.63
CA LEU A 246 -5.75 8.10 -8.32
C LEU A 246 -7.07 8.87 -8.32
N LYS A 247 -8.17 8.20 -7.97
CA LYS A 247 -9.53 8.77 -8.07
C LYS A 247 -9.78 9.37 -9.47
N SER A 248 -9.41 8.61 -10.49
CA SER A 248 -9.40 9.01 -11.88
C SER A 248 -9.72 7.77 -12.71
N ASP A 249 -10.50 7.93 -13.77
CA ASP A 249 -10.76 6.86 -14.71
C ASP A 249 -9.55 6.70 -15.64
N LEU A 250 -9.06 5.48 -15.81
CA LEU A 250 -7.89 5.19 -16.65
C LEU A 250 -8.20 4.11 -17.68
N LEU A 251 -7.90 4.42 -18.94
CA LEU A 251 -7.84 3.42 -20.01
C LEU A 251 -6.48 3.51 -20.72
N VAL A 252 -5.77 2.38 -20.79
CA VAL A 252 -4.53 2.23 -21.57
C VAL A 252 -4.74 1.11 -22.59
N ASP A 253 -4.55 1.39 -23.86
CA ASP A 253 -4.74 0.42 -24.95
C ASP A 253 -3.64 0.52 -26.00
N SER A 254 -3.10 -0.60 -26.41
CA SER A 254 -2.10 -0.71 -27.49
C SER A 254 -0.83 0.13 -27.25
N CYS A 255 -0.40 0.21 -25.97
CA CYS A 255 0.72 1.04 -25.56
C CYS A 255 1.99 0.21 -25.27
N ARG A 256 3.13 0.91 -25.21
CA ARG A 256 4.42 0.30 -24.88
C ARG A 256 5.13 1.09 -23.76
N PHE A 257 5.49 0.41 -22.69
CA PHE A 257 6.19 0.98 -21.53
C PHE A 257 7.57 0.33 -21.40
N VAL A 258 8.63 1.11 -21.57
CA VAL A 258 10.01 0.59 -21.61
C VAL A 258 10.91 1.30 -20.63
N GLY A 259 11.51 0.57 -19.71
CA GLY A 259 12.52 1.10 -18.79
C GLY A 259 11.99 2.15 -17.81
N ASN A 260 10.68 2.26 -17.60
CA ASN A 260 10.13 3.19 -16.63
C ASN A 260 10.33 2.67 -15.20
N PHE A 261 10.48 3.55 -14.23
CA PHE A 261 10.75 3.09 -12.87
C PHE A 261 10.28 4.03 -11.76
N ALA A 262 10.00 3.42 -10.62
CA ALA A 262 9.79 4.10 -9.34
C ALA A 262 10.86 3.68 -8.35
N LYS A 263 11.50 4.63 -7.69
CA LYS A 263 12.62 4.38 -6.77
C LYS A 263 12.60 5.33 -5.58
N GLY A 264 12.99 4.85 -4.40
CA GLY A 264 13.17 5.75 -3.25
C GLY A 264 13.42 5.05 -1.93
N ASN A 265 13.45 5.87 -0.88
CA ASN A 265 13.59 5.48 0.51
C ASN A 265 12.37 5.96 1.34
N CYS A 266 11.19 5.92 0.76
CA CYS A 266 9.97 6.41 1.39
C CYS A 266 9.51 5.47 2.52
N LEU A 267 8.79 5.99 3.50
CA LEU A 267 8.06 5.18 4.51
C LEU A 267 6.80 4.55 3.92
N ASN A 268 6.28 5.11 2.84
CA ASN A 268 5.17 4.55 2.08
C ASN A 268 5.68 3.56 1.03
N ALA A 269 4.81 2.67 0.56
CA ALA A 269 5.16 1.73 -0.49
C ALA A 269 5.51 2.47 -1.79
N ILE A 270 6.57 1.99 -2.45
CA ILE A 270 6.95 2.41 -3.81
C ILE A 270 6.29 1.45 -4.77
N SER A 271 5.50 1.96 -5.72
CA SER A 271 4.57 1.11 -6.45
C SER A 271 4.43 1.48 -7.92
N GLY A 272 4.33 0.46 -8.78
CA GLY A 272 4.09 0.62 -10.21
C GLY A 272 5.27 1.25 -10.95
N GLY A 273 6.25 0.45 -11.36
CA GLY A 273 7.41 0.94 -12.11
C GLY A 273 7.03 1.64 -13.43
N ALA A 274 5.93 1.23 -14.06
CA ALA A 274 5.33 1.93 -15.18
C ALA A 274 4.01 2.61 -14.77
N ILE A 275 3.05 1.85 -14.26
CA ILE A 275 1.69 2.36 -13.97
C ILE A 275 1.31 2.10 -12.52
N TYR A 276 0.76 3.11 -11.87
CA TYR A 276 0.04 3.00 -10.60
C TYR A 276 -1.44 3.32 -10.82
N VAL A 277 -2.31 2.42 -10.39
CA VAL A 277 -3.76 2.62 -10.38
C VAL A 277 -4.27 2.53 -8.95
N GLY A 278 -4.76 3.63 -8.42
CA GLY A 278 -5.39 3.71 -7.11
C GLY A 278 -6.91 3.52 -7.18
N ALA A 279 -7.63 4.12 -6.24
CA ALA A 279 -9.09 4.11 -6.26
C ALA A 279 -9.64 4.79 -7.54
N TYR A 280 -10.70 4.25 -8.09
CA TYR A 280 -11.41 4.78 -9.25
C TYR A 280 -12.73 5.46 -8.83
N LEU A 281 -13.34 6.20 -9.73
CA LEU A 281 -14.59 6.93 -9.45
C LEU A 281 -15.81 6.27 -10.08
N ASN A 282 -15.84 6.18 -11.41
CA ASN A 282 -17.04 5.80 -12.16
C ASN A 282 -16.86 4.51 -12.94
N ASN A 283 -15.68 4.28 -13.52
CA ASN A 283 -15.39 3.14 -14.36
C ASN A 283 -14.21 2.34 -13.82
N VAL A 284 -14.26 1.02 -13.92
CA VAL A 284 -13.13 0.17 -13.59
C VAL A 284 -12.00 0.45 -14.56
N PRO A 285 -10.83 0.92 -14.11
CA PRO A 285 -9.68 1.14 -14.96
C PRO A 285 -9.30 -0.10 -15.76
N SER A 286 -8.73 0.10 -16.94
CA SER A 286 -8.34 -1.01 -17.82
C SER A 286 -7.03 -0.75 -18.53
N VAL A 287 -6.16 -1.76 -18.53
CA VAL A 287 -4.96 -1.82 -19.35
C VAL A 287 -5.10 -3.02 -20.28
N LYS A 288 -4.89 -2.82 -21.56
CA LYS A 288 -5.06 -3.90 -22.55
C LYS A 288 -4.14 -3.76 -23.76
N ASN A 289 -3.83 -4.90 -24.39
CA ASN A 289 -3.03 -5.00 -25.61
C ASN A 289 -1.65 -4.31 -25.50
N SER A 290 -1.10 -4.20 -24.30
CA SER A 290 0.06 -3.36 -24.03
C SER A 290 1.30 -4.16 -23.64
N ASN A 291 2.47 -3.60 -23.92
CA ASN A 291 3.76 -4.25 -23.67
C ASN A 291 4.57 -3.50 -22.61
N PHE A 292 4.97 -4.20 -21.56
CA PHE A 292 5.77 -3.68 -20.46
C PHE A 292 7.15 -4.36 -20.47
N ILE A 293 8.21 -3.58 -20.74
CA ILE A 293 9.56 -4.10 -20.95
C ILE A 293 10.55 -3.40 -20.03
N ASN A 294 11.29 -4.16 -19.23
CA ASN A 294 12.35 -3.66 -18.36
C ASN A 294 11.87 -2.57 -17.36
N ASN A 295 10.59 -2.55 -16.98
CA ASN A 295 10.12 -1.62 -15.96
C ASN A 295 10.44 -2.15 -14.56
N TYR A 296 10.70 -1.26 -13.60
CA TYR A 296 11.10 -1.74 -12.28
C TYR A 296 10.73 -0.81 -11.13
N VAL A 297 10.67 -1.40 -9.94
CA VAL A 297 10.52 -0.72 -8.66
C VAL A 297 11.72 -1.04 -7.79
N ILE A 298 12.30 -0.02 -7.16
CA ILE A 298 13.39 -0.19 -6.18
C ILE A 298 13.05 0.57 -4.90
N SER A 299 12.86 -0.16 -3.80
CA SER A 299 12.85 0.40 -2.46
C SER A 299 14.20 0.20 -1.79
N THR A 300 14.79 1.28 -1.32
CA THR A 300 16.01 1.26 -0.49
C THR A 300 15.72 1.35 1.01
N ASN A 301 14.45 1.33 1.41
CA ASN A 301 14.05 1.29 2.80
C ASN A 301 14.11 -0.15 3.32
N PHE A 302 14.90 -0.38 4.36
CA PHE A 302 15.12 -1.70 4.98
C PHE A 302 14.37 -1.89 6.30
N ARG A 303 13.40 -1.06 6.63
CA ARG A 303 12.55 -1.25 7.82
C ARG A 303 11.64 -2.44 7.59
N THR A 304 11.71 -3.45 8.43
CA THR A 304 11.33 -4.86 8.21
C THR A 304 9.84 -5.20 8.27
N ASN A 305 8.92 -4.24 8.40
CA ASN A 305 7.53 -4.55 8.77
C ASN A 305 6.47 -4.17 7.72
N TRP A 306 6.85 -3.65 6.54
CA TRP A 306 5.90 -3.22 5.50
C TRP A 306 6.35 -3.69 4.11
N GLU A 307 5.41 -3.91 3.21
CA GLU A 307 5.69 -4.15 1.80
C GLU A 307 6.08 -2.83 1.13
N TYR A 308 7.37 -2.58 0.97
CA TYR A 308 7.87 -1.29 0.48
C TYR A 308 8.04 -1.20 -1.03
N ALA A 309 7.92 -2.30 -1.77
CA ALA A 309 8.09 -2.31 -3.22
C ALA A 309 7.02 -3.20 -3.87
N LYS A 310 6.16 -2.63 -4.72
CA LYS A 310 5.01 -3.33 -5.30
C LYS A 310 4.87 -3.09 -6.80
N GLY A 311 4.65 -4.16 -7.58
CA GLY A 311 4.33 -4.10 -9.00
C GLY A 311 5.45 -3.53 -9.85
N GLY A 312 6.38 -4.36 -10.30
CA GLY A 312 7.54 -3.93 -11.12
C GLY A 312 7.14 -3.16 -12.37
N SER A 313 6.04 -3.52 -13.02
CA SER A 313 5.43 -2.70 -14.06
C SER A 313 4.14 -2.04 -13.58
N ILE A 314 3.19 -2.79 -13.03
CA ILE A 314 1.87 -2.26 -12.64
C ILE A 314 1.57 -2.54 -11.17
N TYR A 315 1.18 -1.51 -10.43
CA TYR A 315 0.43 -1.62 -9.19
C TYR A 315 -1.02 -1.23 -9.43
N MET A 316 -1.97 -2.01 -8.89
CA MET A 316 -3.38 -1.71 -9.12
C MET A 316 -4.28 -2.05 -7.94
N ILE A 317 -5.31 -1.19 -7.79
CA ILE A 317 -6.48 -1.43 -6.96
C ILE A 317 -7.68 -1.54 -7.91
N ASN A 318 -8.18 -2.76 -8.15
CA ASN A 318 -9.33 -3.04 -9.02
C ASN A 318 -9.18 -2.47 -10.45
N CYS A 319 -8.24 -3.00 -11.21
CA CYS A 319 -8.01 -2.66 -12.62
C CYS A 319 -8.04 -3.94 -13.46
N ASN A 320 -8.64 -3.88 -14.64
CA ASN A 320 -8.67 -4.99 -15.59
C ASN A 320 -7.39 -5.03 -16.41
N LEU A 321 -6.79 -6.22 -16.56
CA LEU A 321 -5.66 -6.48 -17.47
C LEU A 321 -6.09 -7.49 -18.54
N PHE A 322 -5.87 -7.16 -19.80
CA PHE A 322 -6.23 -8.04 -20.89
C PHE A 322 -5.21 -8.02 -22.04
N ASN A 323 -4.72 -9.18 -22.44
CA ASN A 323 -3.78 -9.33 -23.56
C ASN A 323 -2.52 -8.46 -23.43
N ASP A 324 -1.95 -8.40 -22.22
CA ASP A 324 -0.76 -7.62 -21.92
C ASP A 324 0.48 -8.51 -21.80
N SER A 325 1.65 -7.97 -22.11
CA SER A 325 2.92 -8.67 -21.94
C SER A 325 3.87 -7.93 -20.98
N PHE A 326 4.52 -8.70 -20.11
CA PHE A 326 5.50 -8.23 -19.14
C PHE A 326 6.83 -8.95 -19.38
N ILE A 327 7.85 -8.20 -19.76
CA ILE A 327 9.17 -8.75 -20.10
C ILE A 327 10.23 -8.07 -19.23
N ASN A 328 11.01 -8.87 -18.49
CA ASN A 328 12.08 -8.40 -17.61
C ASN A 328 11.62 -7.33 -16.59
N SER A 329 10.38 -7.36 -16.17
CA SER A 329 9.89 -6.44 -15.13
C SER A 329 10.41 -6.88 -13.77
N SER A 330 10.71 -5.95 -12.86
CA SER A 330 11.30 -6.35 -11.60
C SER A 330 10.93 -5.47 -10.41
N VAL A 331 10.92 -6.10 -9.24
CA VAL A 331 10.78 -5.44 -7.93
C VAL A 331 12.02 -5.78 -7.10
N THR A 332 12.60 -4.78 -6.47
CA THR A 332 13.69 -4.94 -5.51
C THR A 332 13.41 -4.13 -4.24
N GLY A 333 13.47 -4.77 -3.09
CA GLY A 333 13.25 -4.14 -1.79
C GLY A 333 12.80 -5.12 -0.73
N SER A 334 12.80 -4.70 0.53
CA SER A 334 12.27 -5.50 1.64
C SER A 334 10.80 -5.82 1.36
N ASN A 335 10.43 -7.10 1.46
CA ASN A 335 9.08 -7.59 1.18
C ASN A 335 8.54 -7.14 -0.20
N GLY A 336 9.41 -7.12 -1.22
CA GLY A 336 9.00 -6.80 -2.59
C GLY A 336 8.00 -7.83 -3.12
N VAL A 337 6.97 -7.38 -3.86
CA VAL A 337 5.90 -8.22 -4.39
C VAL A 337 5.51 -7.83 -5.82
N GLY A 338 5.18 -8.85 -6.64
CA GLY A 338 4.70 -8.65 -8.00
C GLY A 338 5.74 -8.08 -8.96
N GLY A 339 6.67 -8.89 -9.45
CA GLY A 339 7.69 -8.46 -10.43
C GLY A 339 7.08 -7.89 -11.70
N SER A 340 6.05 -8.52 -12.26
CA SER A 340 5.28 -8.02 -13.40
C SER A 340 4.26 -6.99 -12.96
N TYR A 341 3.28 -7.42 -12.20
CA TYR A 341 2.23 -6.57 -11.65
C TYR A 341 1.88 -7.03 -10.23
N TYR A 342 1.27 -6.13 -9.47
CA TYR A 342 0.69 -6.39 -8.16
C TYR A 342 -0.74 -5.86 -8.12
N SER A 343 -1.68 -6.70 -7.69
CA SER A 343 -3.06 -6.33 -7.44
C SER A 343 -3.37 -6.44 -5.96
N GLU A 344 -3.98 -5.42 -5.38
CA GLU A 344 -4.44 -5.49 -4.00
C GLU A 344 -5.48 -6.60 -3.84
N PRO A 345 -5.27 -7.59 -2.94
CA PRO A 345 -6.06 -8.83 -2.86
C PRO A 345 -7.55 -8.64 -2.58
N LYS A 346 -7.96 -7.49 -2.08
CA LYS A 346 -9.34 -7.19 -1.70
C LYS A 346 -10.26 -6.96 -2.90
N TYR A 347 -9.71 -6.68 -4.09
CA TYR A 347 -10.48 -6.24 -5.23
C TYR A 347 -10.52 -7.30 -6.32
N LEU A 348 -11.72 -7.57 -6.85
CA LEU A 348 -11.91 -8.49 -7.98
C LEU A 348 -11.47 -7.81 -9.27
N ASN A 349 -10.34 -8.25 -9.80
CA ASN A 349 -9.84 -7.80 -11.11
C ASN A 349 -10.19 -8.84 -12.18
N SER A 350 -10.47 -8.39 -13.39
CA SER A 350 -10.51 -9.27 -14.55
C SER A 350 -9.12 -9.27 -15.19
N ILE A 351 -8.42 -10.40 -15.08
CA ILE A 351 -7.08 -10.57 -15.62
C ILE A 351 -7.10 -11.76 -16.55
N SER A 352 -6.77 -11.58 -17.82
CA SER A 352 -6.76 -12.67 -18.79
C SER A 352 -5.77 -12.44 -19.92
N ASN A 353 -5.28 -13.53 -20.48
CA ASN A 353 -4.34 -13.56 -21.60
C ASN A 353 -3.05 -12.75 -21.33
N ILE A 354 -2.38 -13.03 -20.21
CA ILE A 354 -1.17 -12.32 -19.78
C ILE A 354 0.09 -13.14 -20.08
N LEU A 355 1.04 -12.53 -20.77
CA LEU A 355 2.38 -13.11 -21.00
C LEU A 355 3.39 -12.50 -20.04
N ARG A 356 4.15 -13.34 -19.32
CA ARG A 356 5.25 -12.93 -18.43
C ARG A 356 6.54 -13.65 -18.81
N ILE A 357 7.60 -12.88 -19.06
CA ILE A 357 8.91 -13.40 -19.45
C ILE A 357 9.99 -12.75 -18.58
N ASN A 358 10.77 -13.55 -17.89
CA ASN A 358 11.92 -13.13 -17.06
C ASN A 358 11.60 -12.04 -16.02
N SER A 359 10.35 -11.86 -15.63
CA SER A 359 10.00 -10.92 -14.58
C SER A 359 10.40 -11.49 -13.22
N SER A 360 10.81 -10.63 -12.27
CA SER A 360 11.44 -11.08 -11.04
C SER A 360 11.07 -10.25 -9.81
N VAL A 361 11.15 -10.90 -8.65
CA VAL A 361 11.04 -10.27 -7.32
C VAL A 361 12.35 -10.55 -6.58
N ASN A 362 13.06 -9.52 -6.17
CA ASN A 362 14.37 -9.63 -5.50
C ASN A 362 15.35 -10.56 -6.22
N GLY A 363 15.36 -10.53 -7.55
CA GLY A 363 16.22 -11.36 -8.40
C GLY A 363 15.72 -12.80 -8.63
N VAL A 364 14.58 -13.20 -8.02
CA VAL A 364 13.98 -14.52 -8.27
C VAL A 364 12.92 -14.39 -9.38
N LEU A 365 13.02 -15.22 -10.41
CA LEU A 365 12.07 -15.21 -11.50
C LEU A 365 10.66 -15.56 -11.05
N GLU A 366 9.66 -14.84 -11.51
CA GLU A 366 8.24 -15.10 -11.20
C GLU A 366 7.80 -16.50 -11.66
N SER A 367 8.35 -17.04 -12.74
CA SER A 367 8.11 -18.41 -13.19
C SER A 367 8.52 -19.48 -12.15
N ASN A 368 9.41 -19.15 -11.23
CA ASN A 368 9.79 -20.03 -10.12
C ASN A 368 8.90 -19.83 -8.88
N ILE A 369 8.13 -18.76 -8.85
CA ILE A 369 7.22 -18.39 -7.74
C ILE A 369 5.78 -18.78 -8.11
N TYR A 370 5.40 -18.65 -9.39
CA TYR A 370 4.05 -18.91 -9.88
C TYR A 370 4.04 -20.13 -10.82
N PRO A 371 2.97 -20.96 -10.80
CA PRO A 371 2.80 -22.07 -11.76
C PRO A 371 2.82 -21.60 -13.21
N ALA A 372 3.25 -22.48 -14.12
CA ALA A 372 3.34 -22.18 -15.56
C ALA A 372 1.97 -21.90 -16.22
N ASP A 373 0.89 -22.42 -15.64
CA ASP A 373 -0.50 -22.26 -16.04
C ASP A 373 -1.22 -21.09 -15.34
N TYR A 374 -0.45 -20.22 -14.68
CA TYR A 374 -1.00 -19.02 -14.05
C TYR A 374 -1.56 -18.08 -15.13
N ASP A 375 -2.87 -18.10 -15.29
CA ASP A 375 -3.62 -17.35 -16.31
C ASP A 375 -3.93 -15.89 -15.91
N GLY A 376 -3.26 -15.40 -14.85
CA GLY A 376 -3.55 -14.08 -14.27
C GLY A 376 -4.83 -14.03 -13.44
N LYS A 377 -5.68 -15.05 -13.51
CA LYS A 377 -6.65 -15.30 -12.44
C LYS A 377 -5.86 -15.74 -11.23
N TYR A 378 -6.17 -15.18 -10.07
CA TYR A 378 -5.62 -15.70 -8.84
C TYR A 378 -5.75 -17.22 -8.89
N SER A 379 -4.64 -17.95 -9.00
CA SER A 379 -4.61 -19.34 -8.63
C SER A 379 -5.21 -19.35 -7.23
N ASN A 380 -6.36 -19.97 -7.05
CA ASN A 380 -7.06 -19.91 -5.77
C ASN A 380 -6.16 -20.42 -4.65
N GLU A 381 -5.04 -21.06 -5.00
CA GLU A 381 -4.14 -21.67 -4.03
C GLU A 381 -2.71 -21.86 -4.58
N VAL A 382 -1.72 -21.35 -3.86
CA VAL A 382 -0.30 -21.70 -4.05
C VAL A 382 0.15 -22.57 -2.89
N VAL A 383 0.77 -23.69 -3.21
CA VAL A 383 1.32 -24.63 -2.24
C VAL A 383 2.85 -24.61 -2.35
N VAL A 384 3.50 -24.33 -1.24
CA VAL A 384 4.99 -24.41 -1.13
C VAL A 384 5.41 -25.26 0.05
N TYR A 385 6.56 -25.86 -0.09
CA TYR A 385 7.13 -26.75 0.91
C TYR A 385 8.38 -26.15 1.53
N VAL A 386 8.51 -26.37 2.83
CA VAL A 386 9.68 -25.97 3.64
C VAL A 386 10.25 -27.21 4.31
N SER A 387 11.55 -27.35 4.26
CA SER A 387 12.28 -28.45 4.90
C SER A 387 13.52 -27.92 5.58
N VAL A 388 13.88 -28.50 6.74
CA VAL A 388 15.16 -28.20 7.41
C VAL A 388 16.39 -28.51 6.51
N ASN A 389 16.20 -29.35 5.51
CA ASN A 389 17.21 -29.67 4.48
C ASN A 389 16.97 -28.89 3.17
N GLY A 390 16.05 -27.92 3.15
CA GLY A 390 15.75 -27.09 1.98
C GLY A 390 16.84 -26.06 1.69
N ASN A 391 16.59 -25.24 0.67
CA ASN A 391 17.53 -24.20 0.25
C ASN A 391 16.79 -22.91 -0.12
N ASP A 392 17.12 -21.82 0.54
CA ASP A 392 16.46 -20.54 0.31
C ASP A 392 16.96 -19.81 -0.95
N GLU A 393 18.14 -20.12 -1.45
CA GLU A 393 18.69 -19.53 -2.68
C GLU A 393 18.26 -20.30 -3.93
N LYS A 394 18.32 -21.64 -3.89
CA LYS A 394 18.10 -22.53 -5.03
C LYS A 394 16.76 -23.27 -4.99
N GLY A 395 16.11 -23.32 -3.84
CA GLY A 395 14.78 -23.92 -3.67
C GLY A 395 13.73 -23.12 -4.46
N ASN A 396 12.75 -23.84 -5.00
CA ASN A 396 11.61 -23.28 -5.71
C ASN A 396 10.27 -23.54 -4.97
N GLY A 397 10.35 -24.07 -3.75
CA GLY A 397 9.17 -24.37 -2.94
C GLY A 397 8.40 -25.63 -3.34
N SER A 398 8.84 -26.38 -4.36
CA SER A 398 8.25 -27.69 -4.65
C SER A 398 8.62 -28.73 -3.59
N PHE A 399 7.87 -29.83 -3.50
CA PHE A 399 8.14 -30.92 -2.56
C PHE A 399 9.57 -31.48 -2.69
N ASN A 400 10.09 -31.60 -3.93
CA ASN A 400 11.43 -32.12 -4.20
C ASN A 400 12.54 -31.08 -4.10
N ASN A 401 12.20 -29.79 -4.07
CA ASN A 401 13.15 -28.69 -3.94
C ASN A 401 12.61 -27.59 -3.03
N PRO A 402 12.42 -27.92 -1.73
CA PRO A 402 11.76 -27.02 -0.77
C PRO A 402 12.65 -25.84 -0.38
N TYR A 403 12.02 -24.80 0.16
CA TYR A 403 12.72 -23.72 0.86
C TYR A 403 13.28 -24.22 2.22
N ALA A 404 14.27 -23.52 2.74
CA ALA A 404 14.84 -23.83 4.07
C ALA A 404 14.07 -23.16 5.20
N THR A 405 13.48 -21.97 4.95
CA THR A 405 12.82 -21.18 5.99
C THR A 405 11.39 -20.81 5.64
N ILE A 406 10.56 -20.66 6.68
CA ILE A 406 9.16 -20.27 6.56
C ILE A 406 9.04 -18.84 6.02
N ALA A 407 9.86 -17.92 6.51
CA ALA A 407 9.86 -16.52 6.06
C ALA A 407 10.20 -16.41 4.58
N ASN A 408 11.19 -17.17 4.08
CA ASN A 408 11.54 -17.16 2.68
C ASN A 408 10.44 -17.79 1.80
N ALA A 409 9.82 -18.87 2.26
CA ALA A 409 8.66 -19.46 1.59
C ALA A 409 7.52 -18.46 1.44
N ILE A 410 7.21 -17.69 2.49
CA ILE A 410 6.20 -16.64 2.45
C ILE A 410 6.66 -15.51 1.52
N ALA A 411 7.86 -14.96 1.71
CA ALA A 411 8.37 -13.82 0.94
C ALA A 411 8.42 -14.08 -0.57
N LYS A 412 8.79 -15.30 -0.97
CA LYS A 412 8.85 -15.69 -2.39
C LYS A 412 7.49 -16.09 -2.99
N SER A 413 6.50 -16.35 -2.16
CA SER A 413 5.20 -16.85 -2.61
C SER A 413 4.06 -15.86 -2.41
N VAL A 414 4.22 -14.89 -1.52
CA VAL A 414 3.29 -13.78 -1.36
C VAL A 414 3.54 -12.77 -2.47
N GLY A 415 2.68 -12.70 -3.35
CA GLY A 415 2.63 -11.77 -4.46
C GLY A 415 1.16 -11.74 -4.84
N ASN A 416 0.81 -12.01 -6.03
CA ASN A 416 -0.58 -12.10 -6.48
C ASN A 416 -1.30 -13.40 -6.00
N VAL A 417 -1.03 -13.88 -4.78
CA VAL A 417 -1.59 -15.11 -4.23
C VAL A 417 -2.65 -14.80 -3.20
N TYR A 418 -3.90 -15.16 -3.50
CA TYR A 418 -5.00 -15.00 -2.55
C TYR A 418 -4.98 -16.05 -1.42
N ASN A 419 -4.53 -17.29 -1.70
CA ASN A 419 -4.43 -18.38 -0.74
C ASN A 419 -3.04 -19.03 -0.82
N LEU A 420 -2.22 -18.85 0.19
CA LEU A 420 -0.91 -19.48 0.31
C LEU A 420 -0.95 -20.62 1.33
N LYS A 421 -0.53 -21.81 0.92
CA LYS A 421 -0.28 -22.94 1.82
C LYS A 421 1.21 -23.22 1.93
N VAL A 422 1.75 -23.05 3.13
CA VAL A 422 3.14 -23.38 3.46
C VAL A 422 3.14 -24.70 4.22
N TYR A 423 3.60 -25.76 3.59
CA TYR A 423 3.71 -27.08 4.19
C TYR A 423 5.11 -27.33 4.74
N LEU A 424 5.19 -27.62 6.03
CA LEU A 424 6.43 -27.94 6.72
C LEU A 424 6.62 -29.45 6.78
N LEU A 425 7.74 -29.95 6.26
CA LEU A 425 8.13 -31.34 6.38
C LEU A 425 8.66 -31.65 7.79
N ASP A 426 8.85 -32.94 8.12
CA ASP A 426 9.41 -33.33 9.41
C ASP A 426 10.71 -32.59 9.72
N GLY A 427 10.85 -32.09 10.92
CA GLY A 427 12.05 -31.40 11.38
C GLY A 427 11.84 -30.43 12.53
N VAL A 428 12.94 -29.85 12.97
CA VAL A 428 12.96 -28.81 14.00
C VAL A 428 13.36 -27.50 13.32
N TYR A 429 12.44 -26.57 13.24
CA TYR A 429 12.59 -25.25 12.64
C TYR A 429 12.92 -24.22 13.72
N SER A 430 14.09 -23.61 13.65
CA SER A 430 14.53 -22.63 14.65
C SER A 430 15.30 -21.47 13.99
N GLY A 431 15.53 -20.40 14.76
CA GLY A 431 16.36 -19.28 14.36
C GLY A 431 15.73 -18.35 13.33
N ALA A 432 16.56 -17.53 12.70
CA ALA A 432 16.13 -16.52 11.74
C ALA A 432 15.39 -17.14 10.54
N GLY A 433 14.24 -16.56 10.18
CA GLY A 433 13.40 -17.06 9.12
C GLY A 433 12.41 -18.17 9.52
N ASN A 434 12.54 -18.75 10.72
CA ASN A 434 11.59 -19.73 11.26
C ASN A 434 10.91 -19.25 12.56
N THR A 435 11.31 -18.11 13.07
CA THR A 435 10.69 -17.39 14.19
C THR A 435 10.63 -15.90 13.85
N ASN A 436 9.84 -15.13 14.60
CA ASN A 436 9.60 -13.71 14.39
C ASN A 436 9.05 -13.39 12.97
N ILE A 437 8.06 -14.16 12.53
CA ILE A 437 7.51 -14.09 11.19
C ILE A 437 6.33 -13.10 11.14
N SER A 438 6.43 -12.04 10.36
CA SER A 438 5.29 -11.20 10.00
C SER A 438 4.50 -11.86 8.87
N LEU A 439 3.21 -12.10 9.10
CA LEU A 439 2.30 -12.65 8.10
C LEU A 439 1.66 -11.50 7.32
N PRO A 440 1.92 -11.38 6.02
CA PRO A 440 1.37 -10.30 5.20
C PRO A 440 -0.14 -10.46 4.98
N CYS A 441 -0.77 -9.40 4.44
CA CYS A 441 -2.20 -9.36 4.12
C CYS A 441 -2.56 -10.33 2.98
N SER A 442 -2.76 -11.60 3.31
CA SER A 442 -3.16 -12.68 2.41
C SER A 442 -3.78 -13.81 3.22
N ASN A 443 -4.55 -14.70 2.61
CA ASN A 443 -4.94 -15.94 3.27
C ASN A 443 -3.73 -16.88 3.35
N ILE A 444 -3.24 -17.14 4.55
CA ILE A 444 -2.05 -17.95 4.75
C ILE A 444 -2.35 -19.13 5.69
N GLN A 445 -2.05 -20.32 5.22
CA GLN A 445 -2.03 -21.53 6.03
C GLN A 445 -0.59 -22.00 6.20
N ILE A 446 -0.14 -22.18 7.44
CA ILE A 446 1.11 -22.86 7.76
C ILE A 446 0.76 -24.19 8.42
N ALA A 447 1.14 -25.29 7.80
CA ALA A 447 0.74 -26.62 8.25
C ALA A 447 1.91 -27.60 8.28
N GLY A 448 2.05 -28.33 9.38
CA GLY A 448 2.89 -29.52 9.43
C GLY A 448 2.26 -30.67 8.68
N ILE A 449 2.95 -31.28 7.73
CA ILE A 449 2.48 -32.48 6.99
C ILE A 449 3.24 -33.74 7.36
N GLY A 450 4.23 -33.64 8.20
CA GLY A 450 4.97 -34.77 8.77
C GLY A 450 4.44 -35.22 10.13
N SER A 451 5.04 -36.24 10.68
CA SER A 451 4.72 -36.77 12.00
C SER A 451 5.35 -35.96 13.14
N LYS A 452 6.37 -35.15 12.85
CA LYS A 452 7.13 -34.40 13.84
C LYS A 452 7.61 -33.07 13.27
N VAL A 453 6.73 -32.07 13.30
CA VAL A 453 7.03 -30.70 12.89
C VAL A 453 7.10 -29.81 14.12
N ILE A 454 8.28 -29.36 14.46
CA ILE A 454 8.57 -28.58 15.67
C ILE A 454 9.08 -27.21 15.29
N ILE A 455 8.45 -26.16 15.80
CA ILE A 455 8.96 -24.80 15.77
C ILE A 455 9.61 -24.52 17.13
N ASP A 456 10.92 -24.44 17.18
CA ASP A 456 11.67 -24.17 18.39
C ASP A 456 12.06 -22.70 18.48
N GLY A 457 11.45 -22.00 19.41
CA GLY A 457 11.73 -20.59 19.67
C GLY A 457 13.15 -20.34 20.13
N SER A 458 13.81 -21.32 20.78
CA SER A 458 15.15 -21.15 21.36
C SER A 458 15.29 -19.86 22.19
N GLY A 459 14.18 -19.46 22.85
CA GLY A 459 14.07 -18.23 23.61
C GLY A 459 13.65 -17.00 22.80
N SER A 460 13.30 -17.13 21.52
CA SER A 460 12.67 -16.06 20.71
C SER A 460 11.37 -15.58 21.35
N ASN A 461 11.02 -14.30 21.10
CA ASN A 461 9.83 -13.71 21.73
C ASN A 461 8.53 -14.21 21.13
N TRP A 462 8.47 -14.45 19.82
CA TRP A 462 7.26 -14.82 19.11
C TRP A 462 7.54 -15.70 17.88
N PHE A 463 6.54 -16.43 17.43
CA PHE A 463 6.60 -17.22 16.20
C PHE A 463 6.06 -16.42 15.03
N ALA A 464 4.77 -16.05 15.08
CA ALA A 464 4.11 -15.38 13.98
C ALA A 464 3.15 -14.29 14.47
N ALA A 465 3.09 -13.21 13.73
CA ALA A 465 2.11 -12.13 13.90
C ALA A 465 1.50 -11.80 12.54
N ASN A 466 0.17 -11.71 12.48
CA ASN A 466 -0.49 -11.09 11.32
C ASN A 466 -0.64 -9.59 11.56
N GLU A 467 -0.67 -8.85 10.48
CA GLU A 467 -0.85 -7.41 10.55
C GLU A 467 -2.32 -7.04 10.81
N ARG A 468 -2.54 -5.84 11.33
CA ARG A 468 -3.86 -5.26 11.54
C ARG A 468 -4.59 -5.14 10.21
N SER A 469 -5.32 -6.17 9.84
CA SER A 469 -6.00 -6.29 8.55
C SER A 469 -7.24 -5.41 8.51
N ILE A 470 -7.37 -4.64 7.44
CA ILE A 470 -8.67 -4.15 6.99
C ILE A 470 -9.45 -5.39 6.52
N SER A 471 -10.27 -5.96 7.42
CA SER A 471 -11.22 -7.06 7.28
C SER A 471 -11.12 -8.00 6.04
N GLY A 472 -10.99 -9.30 6.29
CA GLY A 472 -11.29 -10.36 5.33
C GLY A 472 -10.21 -11.42 5.11
N PHE A 473 -8.98 -11.25 5.62
CA PHE A 473 -7.94 -12.28 5.50
C PHE A 473 -8.08 -13.36 6.58
N LYS A 474 -7.81 -14.60 6.18
CA LYS A 474 -7.88 -15.77 7.03
C LYS A 474 -6.51 -16.41 7.17
N TYR A 475 -6.10 -16.61 8.40
CA TYR A 475 -4.85 -17.28 8.72
C TYR A 475 -5.16 -18.63 9.37
N ALA A 476 -4.32 -19.61 9.10
CA ALA A 476 -4.43 -20.92 9.74
C ALA A 476 -3.07 -21.49 10.12
N LEU A 477 -2.97 -22.04 11.31
CA LEU A 477 -1.83 -22.82 11.78
C LEU A 477 -2.33 -24.22 12.12
N SER A 478 -1.71 -25.27 11.60
CA SER A 478 -2.16 -26.63 11.88
C SER A 478 -1.03 -27.64 12.00
N ASN A 479 -1.23 -28.64 12.86
CA ASN A 479 -0.31 -29.77 13.07
C ASN A 479 1.11 -29.32 13.43
N LEU A 480 1.27 -28.32 14.29
CA LEU A 480 2.54 -27.75 14.68
C LEU A 480 2.79 -27.95 16.18
N THR A 481 4.03 -28.24 16.53
CA THR A 481 4.48 -28.18 17.93
C THR A 481 5.38 -26.97 18.13
N LEU A 482 4.93 -25.98 18.92
CA LEU A 482 5.66 -24.76 19.23
C LEU A 482 6.29 -24.88 20.62
N ILE A 483 7.61 -24.76 20.71
CA ILE A 483 8.33 -24.96 21.98
C ILE A 483 9.32 -23.84 22.29
N ASN A 484 9.63 -23.68 23.56
CA ASN A 484 10.75 -22.88 24.08
C ASN A 484 10.70 -21.38 23.71
N PHE A 485 9.52 -20.80 23.55
CA PHE A 485 9.37 -19.35 23.34
C PHE A 485 9.38 -18.59 24.67
N LYS A 486 9.86 -17.33 24.62
CA LYS A 486 9.81 -16.37 25.72
C LYS A 486 9.04 -15.12 25.27
N ALA A 487 7.73 -15.24 25.21
CA ALA A 487 6.87 -14.14 24.79
C ALA A 487 6.97 -12.96 25.78
N LYS A 488 7.06 -11.75 25.25
CA LYS A 488 7.16 -10.53 26.03
C LYS A 488 5.77 -10.07 26.45
N SER A 489 5.43 -10.25 27.71
CA SER A 489 4.18 -9.75 28.27
C SER A 489 4.50 -8.89 29.49
N ILE A 490 4.39 -7.55 29.35
CA ILE A 490 4.80 -6.59 30.37
C ILE A 490 3.68 -5.55 30.57
N GLY A 491 2.55 -5.94 31.22
CA GLY A 491 1.59 -4.97 31.76
C GLY A 491 0.23 -4.82 31.05
N TYR A 492 -0.55 -3.83 31.46
CA TYR A 492 -1.95 -3.63 31.08
C TYR A 492 -2.18 -3.09 29.66
N LYS A 493 -1.14 -2.57 29.02
CA LYS A 493 -1.28 -1.93 27.71
C LYS A 493 -1.12 -2.95 26.60
N LYS A 494 -1.98 -2.84 25.59
CA LYS A 494 -1.99 -3.62 24.37
C LYS A 494 -0.59 -3.76 23.74
N GLU A 495 0.14 -2.67 23.64
CA GLU A 495 1.45 -2.58 23.00
C GLU A 495 2.54 -3.38 23.73
N ASN A 496 2.30 -3.78 24.96
CA ASN A 496 3.25 -4.47 25.81
C ASN A 496 3.01 -5.99 25.91
N ASN A 497 1.96 -6.52 25.31
CA ASN A 497 1.62 -7.93 25.34
C ASN A 497 1.77 -8.56 23.95
N ILE A 498 2.90 -9.18 23.68
CA ILE A 498 3.16 -9.91 22.44
C ILE A 498 3.17 -11.38 22.79
N GLY A 499 2.19 -12.15 22.33
CA GLY A 499 2.13 -13.59 22.47
C GLY A 499 3.10 -14.31 21.52
N VAL A 500 3.28 -15.61 21.71
CA VAL A 500 3.96 -16.45 20.71
C VAL A 500 3.26 -16.31 19.35
N ILE A 501 1.93 -16.22 19.38
CA ILE A 501 1.12 -15.81 18.23
C ILE A 501 0.45 -14.47 18.56
N SER A 502 0.58 -13.47 17.71
CA SER A 502 -0.16 -12.21 17.82
C SER A 502 -1.15 -12.09 16.66
N ASN A 503 -2.45 -12.03 16.99
CA ASN A 503 -3.54 -12.06 16.02
C ASN A 503 -4.33 -10.75 15.99
N TYR A 504 -4.50 -10.21 14.79
CA TYR A 504 -5.33 -9.03 14.49
C TYR A 504 -6.38 -9.30 13.39
N ALA A 505 -6.66 -10.57 13.07
CA ALA A 505 -7.51 -10.98 11.95
C ALA A 505 -8.28 -12.27 12.28
N ASP A 506 -8.86 -12.93 11.29
CA ASP A 506 -9.44 -14.26 11.44
C ASP A 506 -8.33 -15.32 11.48
N LEU A 507 -8.12 -15.97 12.63
CA LEU A 507 -7.11 -17.00 12.81
C LEU A 507 -7.72 -18.30 13.30
N THR A 508 -7.39 -19.39 12.63
CA THR A 508 -7.66 -20.76 13.12
C THR A 508 -6.34 -21.46 13.52
N ILE A 509 -6.32 -22.01 14.72
CA ILE A 509 -5.23 -22.86 15.22
C ILE A 509 -5.82 -24.26 15.43
N ASP A 510 -5.35 -25.26 14.70
CA ASP A 510 -5.89 -26.61 14.75
C ASP A 510 -4.80 -27.65 14.98
N ASN A 511 -5.06 -28.57 15.91
CA ASN A 511 -4.15 -29.65 16.25
C ASN A 511 -2.70 -29.20 16.53
N CYS A 512 -2.56 -28.09 17.28
CA CYS A 512 -1.24 -27.53 17.65
C CYS A 512 -0.91 -27.78 19.12
N ILE A 513 0.39 -27.89 19.42
CA ILE A 513 0.89 -28.06 20.78
C ILE A 513 1.79 -26.88 21.14
N PHE A 514 1.43 -26.16 22.19
CA PHE A 514 2.25 -25.10 22.81
C PHE A 514 2.88 -25.68 24.08
N LYS A 515 4.19 -25.83 24.08
CA LYS A 515 4.91 -26.48 25.18
C LYS A 515 6.12 -25.69 25.63
N ASN A 516 6.36 -25.65 26.95
CA ASN A 516 7.48 -24.93 27.54
C ASN A 516 7.53 -23.46 27.12
N ILE A 517 6.37 -22.79 27.12
CA ILE A 517 6.24 -21.38 26.80
C ILE A 517 6.41 -20.55 28.08
N ILE A 518 7.20 -19.48 28.00
CA ILE A 518 7.30 -18.45 29.02
C ILE A 518 6.64 -17.20 28.50
N GLY A 519 5.52 -16.76 29.08
CA GLY A 519 4.72 -15.63 28.62
C GLY A 519 3.40 -16.06 27.96
N SER A 520 2.72 -15.16 27.26
CA SER A 520 1.45 -15.45 26.61
C SER A 520 1.65 -16.36 25.39
N SER A 521 0.84 -17.41 25.29
CA SER A 521 0.82 -18.26 24.09
C SER A 521 0.15 -17.55 22.92
N ILE A 522 -0.99 -16.90 23.14
CA ILE A 522 -1.72 -16.17 22.11
C ILE A 522 -2.13 -14.80 22.63
N SER A 523 -1.93 -13.78 21.81
CA SER A 523 -2.47 -12.45 22.00
C SER A 523 -3.42 -12.12 20.84
N ASN A 524 -4.66 -11.76 21.14
CA ASN A 524 -5.76 -11.55 20.18
C ASN A 524 -6.33 -10.14 20.33
N TYR A 525 -6.42 -9.37 19.24
CA TYR A 525 -6.67 -7.92 19.29
C TYR A 525 -7.68 -7.44 18.25
N ASP A 526 -8.34 -6.32 18.56
CA ASP A 526 -9.00 -5.43 17.59
C ASP A 526 -9.98 -6.09 16.62
N LEU A 527 -11.09 -6.58 17.13
CA LEU A 527 -12.15 -7.25 16.36
C LEU A 527 -11.72 -8.59 15.71
N ALA A 528 -10.52 -9.07 16.00
CA ALA A 528 -10.07 -10.37 15.50
C ALA A 528 -10.95 -11.51 15.98
N ASN A 529 -11.04 -12.56 15.16
CA ASN A 529 -11.73 -13.79 15.51
C ASN A 529 -10.70 -14.93 15.61
N LEU A 530 -10.50 -15.40 16.81
CA LEU A 530 -9.64 -16.55 17.08
C LEU A 530 -10.47 -17.82 17.25
N LYS A 531 -10.07 -18.87 16.55
CA LYS A 531 -10.62 -20.21 16.73
C LYS A 531 -9.50 -21.20 17.00
N VAL A 532 -9.52 -21.85 18.17
CA VAL A 532 -8.54 -22.87 18.57
C VAL A 532 -9.24 -24.22 18.66
N ILE A 533 -8.74 -25.22 17.95
CA ILE A 533 -9.38 -26.54 17.84
C ILE A 533 -8.35 -27.61 18.20
N SER A 534 -8.73 -28.63 18.94
CA SER A 534 -7.96 -29.84 19.22
C SER A 534 -6.51 -29.58 19.65
N SER A 535 -6.25 -28.42 20.26
CA SER A 535 -4.91 -27.95 20.57
C SER A 535 -4.59 -28.04 22.06
N SER A 536 -3.30 -28.12 22.36
CA SER A 536 -2.84 -28.32 23.74
C SER A 536 -1.84 -27.25 24.17
N PHE A 537 -2.00 -26.77 25.41
CA PHE A 537 -1.10 -25.82 26.08
C PHE A 537 -0.55 -26.50 27.34
N VAL A 538 0.71 -26.88 27.29
CA VAL A 538 1.25 -27.77 28.32
C VAL A 538 2.62 -27.31 28.86
N ASP A 539 2.92 -27.66 30.11
CA ASP A 539 4.21 -27.47 30.75
C ASP A 539 4.75 -26.03 30.62
N SER A 540 3.88 -25.05 30.74
CA SER A 540 4.18 -23.66 30.41
C SER A 540 3.92 -22.70 31.59
N LYS A 541 4.52 -21.50 31.55
CA LYS A 541 4.33 -20.52 32.60
C LYS A 541 4.28 -19.09 32.07
N HIS A 542 3.49 -18.25 32.71
CA HIS A 542 3.43 -16.84 32.44
C HIS A 542 3.80 -16.06 33.72
N LEU A 543 4.82 -15.22 33.63
CA LEU A 543 5.33 -14.44 34.76
C LEU A 543 4.76 -13.02 34.85
N GLY A 544 3.87 -12.65 33.91
CA GLY A 544 3.19 -11.36 33.83
C GLY A 544 1.81 -11.37 34.50
N PHE A 545 1.08 -10.27 34.34
CA PHE A 545 -0.19 -10.04 35.06
C PHE A 545 -1.42 -10.65 34.36
N TYR A 546 -1.43 -10.83 33.03
CA TYR A 546 -2.62 -11.22 32.28
C TYR A 546 -2.35 -12.20 31.14
N GLY A 547 -3.22 -13.21 30.99
CA GLY A 547 -3.36 -14.04 29.82
C GLY A 547 -2.20 -14.97 29.48
N GLY A 548 -1.97 -16.01 30.29
CA GLY A 548 -0.93 -17.00 30.00
C GLY A 548 -1.18 -17.78 28.72
N VAL A 549 -2.36 -18.39 28.58
CA VAL A 549 -2.78 -19.05 27.34
C VAL A 549 -3.30 -18.04 26.34
N LEU A 550 -4.17 -17.14 26.79
CA LEU A 550 -4.79 -16.12 25.95
C LEU A 550 -4.83 -14.76 26.63
N PHE A 551 -4.31 -13.76 25.95
CA PHE A 551 -4.61 -12.35 26.17
C PHE A 551 -5.53 -11.86 25.05
N ASN A 552 -6.79 -11.53 25.39
CA ASN A 552 -7.83 -11.13 24.45
C ASN A 552 -8.28 -9.70 24.72
N PHE A 553 -8.11 -8.81 23.75
CA PHE A 553 -8.42 -7.40 23.89
C PHE A 553 -9.28 -6.90 22.73
N ASP A 554 -10.52 -6.50 23.01
CA ASP A 554 -11.49 -6.08 21.99
C ASP A 554 -11.68 -7.10 20.85
N ALA A 555 -11.61 -8.40 21.13
CA ALA A 555 -11.57 -9.46 20.15
C ALA A 555 -12.34 -10.71 20.62
N ASN A 556 -12.70 -11.58 19.69
CA ASN A 556 -13.46 -12.79 19.97
C ASN A 556 -12.57 -14.05 19.97
N ALA A 557 -12.83 -14.99 20.89
CA ALA A 557 -12.07 -16.23 20.93
C ALA A 557 -12.95 -17.44 21.24
N ARG A 558 -12.66 -18.58 20.60
CA ARG A 558 -13.32 -19.86 20.78
C ARG A 558 -12.32 -20.99 20.90
N PHE A 559 -12.51 -21.86 21.89
CA PHE A 559 -11.69 -23.03 22.16
C PHE A 559 -12.55 -24.29 22.10
N TYR A 560 -12.23 -25.20 21.20
CA TYR A 560 -12.94 -26.46 21.00
C TYR A 560 -12.00 -27.65 21.18
N ASN A 561 -12.38 -28.62 22.01
CA ASN A 561 -11.62 -29.86 22.25
C ASN A 561 -10.15 -29.55 22.70
N CYS A 562 -9.93 -28.49 23.46
CA CYS A 562 -8.60 -28.06 23.86
C CYS A 562 -8.21 -28.63 25.23
N ILE A 563 -6.89 -28.75 25.45
CA ILE A 563 -6.31 -29.19 26.71
C ILE A 563 -5.33 -28.13 27.23
N VAL A 564 -5.54 -27.67 28.46
CA VAL A 564 -4.54 -26.89 29.18
C VAL A 564 -4.12 -27.70 30.40
N ASN A 565 -2.83 -28.04 30.48
CA ASN A 565 -2.33 -28.90 31.53
C ASN A 565 -0.96 -28.44 32.02
N ASN A 566 -0.75 -28.48 33.36
CA ASN A 566 0.49 -28.07 33.98
C ASN A 566 0.95 -26.67 33.56
N TYR A 567 0.04 -25.71 33.70
CA TYR A 567 0.25 -24.32 33.34
C TYR A 567 0.24 -23.45 34.60
N SER A 568 1.20 -22.51 34.70
CA SER A 568 1.28 -21.58 35.84
C SER A 568 1.17 -20.14 35.36
N SER A 569 0.24 -19.35 35.89
CA SER A 569 0.05 -17.95 35.52
C SER A 569 -0.71 -17.17 36.59
N THR A 570 -0.67 -15.86 36.56
CA THR A 570 -1.57 -15.01 37.34
C THR A 570 -2.99 -15.09 36.78
N ASP A 571 -3.17 -14.97 35.46
CA ASP A 571 -4.41 -15.26 34.75
C ASP A 571 -4.09 -16.22 33.61
N ILE A 572 -4.76 -17.37 33.54
CA ILE A 572 -4.56 -18.33 32.44
C ILE A 572 -5.20 -17.78 31.15
N PHE A 573 -6.44 -17.27 31.27
CA PHE A 573 -7.15 -16.59 30.22
C PHE A 573 -7.53 -15.19 30.70
N TYR A 574 -7.29 -14.18 29.86
CA TYR A 574 -7.74 -12.82 30.14
C TYR A 574 -8.47 -12.27 28.92
N SER A 575 -9.66 -11.70 29.13
CA SER A 575 -10.46 -11.09 28.08
C SER A 575 -11.07 -9.78 28.56
N THR A 576 -10.91 -8.74 27.76
CA THR A 576 -11.48 -7.42 28.06
C THR A 576 -12.00 -6.75 26.78
N ALA A 577 -13.12 -6.06 26.93
CA ALA A 577 -13.68 -5.18 25.93
C ALA A 577 -13.62 -3.74 26.43
N VAL A 578 -12.94 -2.86 25.70
CA VAL A 578 -12.79 -1.45 26.02
C VAL A 578 -13.51 -0.57 24.99
N ASN A 579 -13.34 -0.89 23.70
CA ASN A 579 -13.89 -0.10 22.59
C ASN A 579 -14.97 -0.85 21.79
N THR A 580 -15.26 -2.10 22.16
CA THR A 580 -16.19 -2.96 21.43
C THR A 580 -17.31 -3.45 22.36
N GLU A 581 -18.48 -3.67 21.78
CA GLU A 581 -19.58 -4.36 22.45
C GLU A 581 -19.65 -5.83 21.99
N ASN A 582 -20.20 -6.71 22.82
CA ASN A 582 -20.45 -8.10 22.51
C ASN A 582 -19.19 -8.96 22.25
N VAL A 583 -18.08 -8.66 22.93
CA VAL A 583 -16.93 -9.57 22.94
C VAL A 583 -17.33 -10.89 23.61
N TYR A 584 -16.91 -12.00 23.02
CA TYR A 584 -17.18 -13.31 23.58
C TYR A 584 -15.90 -14.17 23.70
N LEU A 585 -15.94 -15.05 24.73
CA LEU A 585 -14.95 -16.08 24.96
C LEU A 585 -15.69 -17.41 25.21
N GLU A 586 -15.49 -18.38 24.34
CA GLU A 586 -16.19 -19.65 24.38
C GLU A 586 -15.25 -20.83 24.57
N PHE A 587 -15.64 -21.75 25.46
CA PHE A 587 -14.97 -23.02 25.67
C PHE A 587 -15.98 -24.16 25.48
N PHE A 588 -15.65 -25.08 24.60
CA PHE A 588 -16.49 -26.25 24.34
C PHE A 588 -15.63 -27.51 24.39
N ASN A 589 -16.13 -28.56 25.10
CA ASN A 589 -15.49 -29.87 25.24
C ASN A 589 -13.99 -29.80 25.56
N SER A 590 -13.61 -28.91 26.48
CA SER A 590 -12.22 -28.62 26.79
C SER A 590 -11.85 -29.03 28.23
N THR A 591 -10.57 -29.41 28.43
CA THR A 591 -10.06 -29.86 29.73
C THR A 591 -9.01 -28.96 30.27
N PHE A 592 -9.17 -28.56 31.52
CA PHE A 592 -8.25 -27.68 32.26
C PHE A 592 -7.83 -28.37 33.56
N LYS A 593 -6.57 -28.77 33.66
CA LYS A 593 -6.08 -29.53 34.82
C LYS A 593 -4.67 -29.14 35.23
N ASN A 594 -4.35 -29.39 36.49
CA ASN A 594 -3.02 -29.12 37.07
C ASN A 594 -2.56 -27.67 36.85
N LEU A 595 -3.50 -26.72 36.89
CA LEU A 595 -3.20 -25.29 36.79
C LEU A 595 -2.70 -24.81 38.15
N LYS A 596 -1.59 -24.07 38.15
CA LYS A 596 -0.94 -23.62 39.36
C LYS A 596 -0.90 -22.12 39.48
N SER A 597 -1.07 -21.65 40.69
CA SER A 597 -0.90 -20.27 41.06
C SER A 597 0.58 -19.92 41.31
N PHE A 598 1.02 -18.75 40.86
CA PHE A 598 2.28 -18.16 41.34
C PHE A 598 2.08 -17.36 42.61
N ASP A 599 0.89 -16.84 42.85
CA ASP A 599 0.53 -16.10 44.05
C ASP A 599 -0.99 -16.22 44.35
N SER A 600 -1.43 -15.70 45.47
CA SER A 600 -2.82 -15.76 45.93
C SER A 600 -3.81 -15.07 44.97
N ARG A 601 -3.36 -14.43 43.89
CA ARG A 601 -4.18 -13.70 42.89
C ARG A 601 -4.40 -14.50 41.61
N CYS A 602 -3.88 -15.71 41.48
CA CYS A 602 -4.07 -16.53 40.30
C CYS A 602 -5.54 -16.82 40.01
N LYS A 603 -5.89 -16.65 38.74
CA LYS A 603 -7.22 -16.93 38.22
C LYS A 603 -7.13 -17.75 36.96
N PHE A 604 -8.05 -18.68 36.79
CA PHE A 604 -8.23 -19.34 35.52
C PHE A 604 -8.68 -18.36 34.45
N LEU A 605 -9.62 -17.46 34.81
CA LEU A 605 -10.21 -16.50 33.90
C LEU A 605 -10.37 -15.14 34.54
N GLY A 606 -9.80 -14.11 33.90
CA GLY A 606 -10.15 -12.71 34.14
C GLY A 606 -11.01 -12.20 32.99
N ALA A 607 -12.22 -11.68 33.26
CA ALA A 607 -13.13 -11.18 32.24
C ALA A 607 -13.66 -9.77 32.61
N SER A 608 -13.64 -8.84 31.63
CA SER A 608 -14.25 -7.51 31.77
C SER A 608 -15.02 -7.17 30.50
N ASN A 609 -16.30 -6.77 30.63
CA ASN A 609 -17.20 -6.50 29.51
C ASN A 609 -17.25 -7.65 28.46
N THR A 610 -17.14 -8.90 28.91
CA THR A 610 -17.00 -10.07 28.03
C THR A 610 -18.07 -11.10 28.32
N ASN A 611 -18.71 -11.65 27.31
CA ASN A 611 -19.62 -12.78 27.40
C ASN A 611 -18.84 -14.09 27.39
N VAL A 612 -18.90 -14.86 28.44
CA VAL A 612 -18.19 -16.14 28.57
C VAL A 612 -19.16 -17.32 28.53
N THR A 613 -18.88 -18.32 27.70
CA THR A 613 -19.65 -19.56 27.65
C THR A 613 -18.73 -20.76 27.84
N MET A 614 -19.11 -21.65 28.73
CA MET A 614 -18.43 -22.91 29.00
C MET A 614 -19.42 -24.07 28.87
N SER A 615 -19.21 -24.95 27.91
CA SER A 615 -20.06 -26.10 27.68
C SER A 615 -19.23 -27.37 27.57
N TYR A 616 -19.63 -28.43 28.28
CA TYR A 616 -18.89 -29.69 28.34
C TYR A 616 -17.44 -29.57 28.82
N VAL A 617 -17.16 -28.62 29.71
CA VAL A 617 -15.83 -28.35 30.23
C VAL A 617 -15.53 -29.27 31.43
N ASN A 618 -14.31 -29.81 31.45
CA ASN A 618 -13.75 -30.50 32.60
C ASN A 618 -12.66 -29.64 33.26
N TYR A 619 -12.98 -29.05 34.42
CA TYR A 619 -12.07 -28.27 35.24
C TYR A 619 -11.71 -29.01 36.50
N ALA A 620 -10.53 -29.61 36.57
CA ALA A 620 -10.19 -30.54 37.63
C ALA A 620 -8.76 -30.41 38.15
N ASP A 621 -8.56 -30.68 39.43
CA ASP A 621 -7.26 -30.78 40.08
C ASP A 621 -6.41 -29.46 39.92
N ASN A 622 -7.08 -28.30 40.03
CA ASN A 622 -6.47 -27.01 39.85
C ASN A 622 -6.23 -26.27 41.19
N ASP A 623 -5.05 -25.71 41.33
CA ASP A 623 -4.67 -24.85 42.45
C ASP A 623 -4.68 -23.37 42.02
N CYS A 624 -5.76 -22.97 41.36
CA CYS A 624 -6.01 -21.58 41.05
C CYS A 624 -7.48 -21.25 41.13
N ASN A 625 -7.81 -20.00 41.45
CA ASN A 625 -9.19 -19.55 41.55
C ASN A 625 -9.88 -19.66 40.19
N PHE A 626 -11.13 -20.11 40.13
CA PHE A 626 -11.80 -20.39 38.87
C PHE A 626 -11.99 -19.16 37.99
N ALA A 627 -12.61 -18.10 38.49
CA ALA A 627 -12.86 -16.92 37.68
C ALA A 627 -12.98 -15.64 38.51
N VAL A 628 -12.62 -14.52 37.89
CA VAL A 628 -13.01 -13.18 38.34
C VAL A 628 -13.53 -12.42 37.13
N ALA A 629 -14.72 -11.90 37.22
CA ALA A 629 -15.25 -11.00 36.21
C ALA A 629 -15.48 -9.62 36.80
N TYR A 630 -15.24 -8.65 35.96
CA TYR A 630 -15.42 -7.24 36.26
C TYR A 630 -16.45 -6.65 35.31
N ASP A 631 -17.08 -5.59 35.73
CA ASP A 631 -18.01 -4.81 34.94
C ASP A 631 -19.19 -5.64 34.37
N LYS A 632 -19.65 -5.35 33.17
CA LYS A 632 -20.83 -5.93 32.52
C LYS A 632 -20.58 -7.31 31.90
N SER A 633 -19.83 -8.19 32.57
CA SER A 633 -19.57 -9.53 32.06
C SER A 633 -20.69 -10.51 32.38
N PHE A 634 -20.97 -11.41 31.41
CA PHE A 634 -21.95 -12.49 31.56
C PHE A 634 -21.22 -13.83 31.46
N MET A 635 -21.53 -14.77 32.36
CA MET A 635 -20.97 -16.13 32.27
C MET A 635 -22.09 -17.16 32.27
N LYS A 636 -22.07 -18.05 31.26
CA LYS A 636 -22.94 -19.25 31.17
C LYS A 636 -22.05 -20.48 31.26
N ILE A 637 -22.44 -21.40 32.16
CA ILE A 637 -21.79 -22.71 32.32
C ILE A 637 -22.85 -23.78 32.10
N ASP A 638 -22.58 -24.74 31.23
CA ASP A 638 -23.51 -25.77 30.83
C ASP A 638 -22.82 -27.14 30.70
N ASN A 639 -23.45 -28.22 31.19
CA ASN A 639 -22.97 -29.59 31.08
C ASN A 639 -21.49 -29.80 31.48
N SER A 640 -21.00 -29.09 32.49
CA SER A 640 -19.57 -29.01 32.84
C SER A 640 -19.29 -29.62 34.21
N VAL A 641 -18.09 -30.12 34.40
CA VAL A 641 -17.64 -30.78 35.64
C VAL A 641 -16.50 -29.97 36.26
N PHE A 642 -16.67 -29.64 37.53
CA PHE A 642 -15.68 -28.95 38.35
C PHE A 642 -15.37 -29.76 39.59
N LYS A 643 -14.14 -30.20 39.81
CA LYS A 643 -13.77 -31.02 40.96
C LYS A 643 -12.34 -30.77 41.43
N ASN A 644 -12.10 -31.04 42.71
CA ASN A 644 -10.79 -30.95 43.34
C ASN A 644 -10.08 -29.61 43.03
N SER A 645 -10.82 -28.50 43.05
CA SER A 645 -10.29 -27.19 42.66
C SER A 645 -10.73 -26.11 43.63
N ASN A 646 -9.91 -25.09 43.81
CA ASN A 646 -10.24 -23.95 44.64
C ASN A 646 -11.28 -23.05 43.96
N TRP A 647 -12.29 -22.60 44.74
CA TRP A 647 -13.30 -21.65 44.31
C TRP A 647 -12.99 -20.24 44.86
N LEU A 648 -13.57 -19.24 44.22
CA LEU A 648 -13.45 -17.85 44.52
C LEU A 648 -13.51 -17.49 46.03
N SER A 649 -12.53 -16.76 46.49
CA SER A 649 -12.64 -15.88 47.64
C SER A 649 -12.54 -14.41 47.17
N GLY A 650 -13.69 -13.75 46.89
CA GLY A 650 -13.71 -12.33 46.53
C GLY A 650 -15.07 -11.87 46.02
N SER A 651 -15.44 -10.65 46.36
CA SER A 651 -16.69 -10.03 45.91
C SER A 651 -16.65 -9.81 44.40
N VAL A 652 -17.52 -10.45 43.66
CA VAL A 652 -17.73 -10.25 42.21
C VAL A 652 -18.87 -9.26 42.03
N ASN A 653 -18.56 -8.01 41.85
CA ASN A 653 -19.57 -7.00 41.54
C ASN A 653 -19.92 -7.07 40.05
N GLY A 654 -21.15 -7.43 39.71
CA GLY A 654 -21.73 -7.26 38.38
C GLY A 654 -21.74 -8.47 37.45
N MET A 655 -21.42 -9.68 37.91
CA MET A 655 -21.50 -10.89 37.08
C MET A 655 -22.87 -11.55 37.20
N ILE A 656 -23.48 -11.87 36.07
CA ILE A 656 -24.69 -12.71 36.00
C ILE A 656 -24.23 -14.15 35.67
N TRP A 657 -24.46 -15.07 36.63
CA TRP A 657 -24.14 -16.48 36.47
C TRP A 657 -25.38 -17.25 36.00
N ASN A 658 -25.23 -18.04 34.97
CA ASN A 658 -26.21 -19.02 34.57
C ASN A 658 -25.56 -20.39 34.48
N VAL A 659 -25.88 -21.26 35.45
CA VAL A 659 -25.28 -22.60 35.53
C VAL A 659 -26.40 -23.61 35.28
N CYS A 660 -26.30 -24.36 34.19
CA CYS A 660 -27.25 -25.40 33.81
C CYS A 660 -26.55 -26.74 33.72
N ASN A 661 -27.15 -27.81 34.32
CA ASN A 661 -26.71 -29.20 34.23
C ASN A 661 -25.19 -29.42 34.51
N SER A 662 -24.62 -28.64 35.40
CA SER A 662 -23.20 -28.75 35.77
C SER A 662 -23.05 -29.30 37.17
N SER A 663 -22.07 -30.17 37.37
CA SER A 663 -21.68 -30.62 38.72
C SER A 663 -20.54 -29.73 39.22
N LEU A 664 -20.74 -29.13 40.35
CA LEU A 664 -19.82 -28.27 41.06
C LEU A 664 -19.08 -29.04 42.15
#